data_a2daafc37e97ff6f35ddaddfdd46bf61
#
_entry.id   a2daafc37e97ff6f35ddaddfdd46bf61
#
_cell.length_a   1.000
_cell.length_b   1.000
_cell.length_c   1.000
_cell.angle_alpha   90.00
_cell.angle_beta   90.00
_cell.angle_gamma   90.00
#
_symmetry.space_group_name_H-M   'P 1'
#
loop_
_entity.id
_entity.type
_entity.pdbx_description
1 polymer ?
#
loop_
_entity_poly.entity_id
_entity_poly.type
_entity_poly.pdbx_seq_one_letter_code
_entity_poly.pdbx_strand_id
1 'polypeptide(L)'
;KTSRSHLQTLLTALAMACFRSTKTALSQYAEESQSDSSFEEVQVLYPMYTLPMEKFFLMTVVRPHEELLSEGQLVEYSSDIGKSMFVSHQWLSDAHPDPHGEQLKVLQEALQNVISGAVKALTPFTVELVRGRIHAFTSAELKTQPIFLWYDFCSCPQLSERWGEAENCTRSDSDESPVTVRSSKSSKSMTDNPFRAQQRAIASIPYYVQNCHFFIALCPVLQDENSATLNRYTWAERGWCRAEKMVRELSNDDGLVLMVQSPTHLTFMPAWESLMSSPGDGQFTEPQDLMVVSQMLQKLLVTKLKGFLKRRQLQKFRFFLNQQRTRFRNCPLALVNGLLVDAGTSDIVGSFLLQNGFETVHDRDRGGWSPLCYAAMNGEPELVEGLLLKLADPNDSTHKQDQTGMMLPKGTPVVSLCATFTNNEALKVLLRARADPNKRDGMSRSTPLFYTASSDNVEAIDILMEFGADPQLKHQAFADVALETASALGSRRVVEKLLQITPPSPHLLHFAVMVDGGHPRLVQTLIDSKVNINEEYAPAGPSAWRMKLLYHFFTAKHIICGASIFSSISYHHRGATPLMLSFLSGHFAAAEVLLDAGARIHLQNSRGRTALDFAIANCAPASLLQRMQGIQALPRTELSTPRCLEFEGLAPEIQEQINEECITCSF
;
A
#
# COMPACT_ATOMS: atom_id res chain seq x y z
N LYS A 1 18.61 37.52 -55.00
CA LYS A 1 18.01 36.22 -54.64
C LYS A 1 18.95 35.33 -53.84
N THR A 2 20.27 35.44 -53.95
CA THR A 2 21.30 34.66 -53.27
C THR A 2 21.46 34.99 -51.78
N SER A 3 21.15 36.17 -51.30
CA SER A 3 21.30 36.61 -49.92
C SER A 3 20.21 36.07 -48.99
N ARG A 4 18.98 35.81 -49.50
CA ARG A 4 17.87 35.26 -48.69
C ARG A 4 18.01 33.77 -48.43
N SER A 5 18.64 33.01 -49.33
CA SER A 5 18.86 31.57 -49.11
C SER A 5 19.95 31.32 -48.07
N HIS A 6 20.98 32.12 -48.01
CA HIS A 6 22.03 32.02 -47.00
C HIS A 6 21.53 32.37 -45.59
N LEU A 7 20.67 33.41 -45.47
CA LEU A 7 20.09 33.77 -44.19
C LEU A 7 19.13 32.68 -43.66
N GLN A 8 18.36 32.06 -44.57
CA GLN A 8 17.46 30.96 -44.21
C GLN A 8 18.22 29.69 -43.81
N THR A 9 19.34 29.39 -44.47
CA THR A 9 20.21 28.26 -44.10
C THR A 9 20.92 28.51 -42.77
N LEU A 10 21.38 29.77 -42.51
CA LEU A 10 21.95 30.16 -41.22
C LEU A 10 20.92 30.14 -40.08
N LEU A 11 19.69 30.60 -40.31
CA LEU A 11 18.60 30.54 -39.35
C LEU A 11 18.17 29.09 -39.07
N THR A 12 18.16 28.21 -40.08
CA THR A 12 17.89 26.79 -39.92
C THR A 12 19.03 26.08 -39.20
N ALA A 13 20.29 26.44 -39.49
CA ALA A 13 21.45 25.90 -38.77
C ALA A 13 21.53 26.40 -37.32
N LEU A 14 21.19 27.68 -37.06
CA LEU A 14 21.04 28.23 -35.71
C LEU A 14 19.86 27.61 -34.95
N ALA A 15 18.71 27.41 -35.60
CA ALA A 15 17.57 26.69 -35.01
C ALA A 15 17.93 25.23 -34.72
N MET A 16 18.67 24.55 -35.63
CA MET A 16 19.15 23.18 -35.37
C MET A 16 20.27 23.13 -34.31
N ALA A 17 21.08 24.17 -34.15
CA ALA A 17 22.06 24.27 -33.08
C ALA A 17 21.43 24.60 -31.73
N CYS A 18 20.34 25.40 -31.71
CA CYS A 18 19.54 25.63 -30.50
C CYS A 18 18.65 24.42 -30.08
N PHE A 19 18.42 23.46 -30.99
CA PHE A 19 17.69 22.21 -30.71
C PHE A 19 18.61 21.02 -30.47
N ARG A 20 19.91 21.18 -30.28
CA ARG A 20 20.70 20.17 -29.60
C ARG A 20 20.35 20.24 -28.12
N SER A 21 19.29 19.53 -27.73
CA SER A 21 19.09 19.10 -26.35
C SER A 21 20.39 18.44 -25.91
N THR A 22 21.23 19.17 -25.18
CA THR A 22 22.39 18.60 -24.50
C THR A 22 21.85 17.53 -23.59
N LYS A 23 22.25 16.28 -23.83
CA LYS A 23 21.81 15.19 -22.97
C LYS A 23 22.37 15.46 -21.58
N THR A 24 21.50 15.48 -20.58
CA THR A 24 21.93 15.61 -19.19
C THR A 24 22.83 14.44 -18.78
N ALA A 25 23.74 14.65 -17.81
CA ALA A 25 24.62 13.59 -17.30
C ALA A 25 23.86 12.33 -16.88
N LEU A 26 22.70 12.49 -16.24
CA LEU A 26 21.82 11.38 -15.88
C LEU A 26 21.30 10.62 -17.13
N SER A 27 20.96 11.33 -18.20
CA SER A 27 20.50 10.71 -19.44
C SER A 27 21.63 9.94 -20.14
N GLN A 28 22.86 10.46 -20.09
CA GLN A 28 24.05 9.78 -20.61
C GLN A 28 24.36 8.52 -19.81
N TYR A 29 24.40 8.62 -18.49
CA TYR A 29 24.58 7.46 -17.59
C TYR A 29 23.50 6.39 -17.80
N ALA A 30 22.25 6.77 -18.01
CA ALA A 30 21.17 5.84 -18.33
C ALA A 30 21.37 5.11 -19.68
N GLU A 31 22.02 5.75 -20.66
CA GLU A 31 22.37 5.10 -21.93
C GLU A 31 23.54 4.13 -21.77
N GLU A 32 24.57 4.49 -21.04
CA GLU A 32 25.74 3.67 -20.75
C GLU A 32 25.36 2.43 -19.91
N SER A 33 24.49 2.60 -18.92
CA SER A 33 24.00 1.53 -18.04
C SER A 33 23.16 0.46 -18.76
N GLN A 34 22.73 0.69 -20.01
CA GLN A 34 22.00 -0.33 -20.79
C GLN A 34 22.88 -1.53 -21.18
N SER A 35 24.19 -1.31 -21.35
CA SER A 35 25.16 -2.34 -21.73
C SER A 35 25.69 -3.15 -20.53
N ASP A 36 25.48 -2.66 -19.32
CA ASP A 36 25.95 -3.34 -18.11
C ASP A 36 25.01 -4.49 -17.71
N SER A 37 25.51 -5.72 -17.88
CA SER A 37 24.77 -6.93 -17.51
C SER A 37 24.91 -7.31 -16.03
N SER A 38 25.77 -6.60 -15.28
CA SER A 38 26.01 -6.88 -13.86
C SER A 38 24.87 -6.33 -12.97
N PHE A 39 23.78 -7.07 -12.87
CA PHE A 39 22.87 -6.92 -11.73
C PHE A 39 23.46 -7.71 -10.56
N GLU A 40 23.64 -7.05 -9.43
CA GLU A 40 23.75 -7.77 -8.16
C GLU A 40 22.39 -8.43 -7.91
N GLU A 41 22.28 -9.72 -8.21
CA GLU A 41 21.11 -10.51 -7.83
C GLU A 41 21.00 -10.53 -6.30
N VAL A 42 19.77 -10.45 -5.78
CA VAL A 42 19.52 -10.64 -4.36
C VAL A 42 19.99 -12.05 -3.99
N GLN A 43 20.97 -12.14 -3.12
CA GLN A 43 21.61 -13.42 -2.79
C GLN A 43 20.63 -14.32 -2.02
N VAL A 44 20.42 -15.53 -2.51
CA VAL A 44 19.71 -16.60 -1.79
C VAL A 44 20.68 -17.27 -0.83
N LEU A 45 20.38 -17.20 0.45
CA LEU A 45 21.18 -17.83 1.51
C LEU A 45 20.54 -19.13 2.02
N TYR A 46 19.26 -19.35 1.76
CA TYR A 46 18.50 -20.55 2.07
C TYR A 46 17.50 -20.85 0.94
N PRO A 47 17.31 -22.12 0.54
CA PRO A 47 16.38 -22.47 -0.53
C PRO A 47 14.95 -21.99 -0.27
N MET A 48 14.26 -21.58 -1.33
CA MET A 48 12.85 -21.18 -1.22
C MET A 48 11.96 -22.42 -1.19
N TYR A 49 11.65 -22.92 -0.02
CA TYR A 49 10.69 -24.00 0.14
C TYR A 49 9.26 -23.48 0.09
N THR A 50 8.41 -24.18 -0.65
CA THR A 50 7.00 -23.80 -0.85
C THR A 50 6.09 -25.01 -0.74
N LEU A 51 4.83 -24.76 -0.38
CA LEU A 51 3.79 -25.78 -0.30
C LEU A 51 2.92 -25.73 -1.57
N PRO A 52 2.78 -26.84 -2.33
CA PRO A 52 1.83 -26.90 -3.43
C PRO A 52 0.40 -26.59 -2.99
N MET A 53 -0.32 -25.78 -3.75
CA MET A 53 -1.69 -25.33 -3.39
C MET A 53 -2.66 -26.50 -3.17
N GLU A 54 -2.47 -27.59 -3.89
CA GLU A 54 -3.29 -28.80 -3.73
C GLU A 54 -3.11 -29.42 -2.34
N LYS A 55 -1.87 -29.47 -1.83
CA LYS A 55 -1.58 -29.94 -0.46
C LYS A 55 -2.05 -28.93 0.58
N PHE A 56 -1.92 -27.62 0.28
CA PHE A 56 -2.44 -26.56 1.16
C PHE A 56 -3.95 -26.70 1.40
N PHE A 57 -4.74 -27.02 0.37
CA PHE A 57 -6.18 -27.23 0.53
C PHE A 57 -6.57 -28.46 1.37
N LEU A 58 -5.66 -29.41 1.55
CA LEU A 58 -5.89 -30.60 2.39
C LEU A 58 -5.51 -30.39 3.85
N MET A 59 -4.82 -29.30 4.18
CA MET A 59 -4.42 -29.01 5.57
C MET A 59 -5.62 -28.61 6.42
N THR A 60 -5.64 -29.10 7.65
CA THR A 60 -6.61 -28.70 8.69
C THR A 60 -5.99 -27.81 9.75
N VAL A 61 -4.67 -27.81 9.87
CA VAL A 61 -3.86 -26.98 10.75
C VAL A 61 -2.56 -26.63 10.04
N VAL A 62 -2.01 -25.45 10.31
CA VAL A 62 -0.69 -25.03 9.80
C VAL A 62 0.37 -25.87 10.50
N ARG A 63 1.31 -26.45 9.75
CA ARG A 63 2.34 -27.37 10.26
C ARG A 63 3.74 -26.78 10.07
N PRO A 64 4.68 -27.07 10.98
CA PRO A 64 6.04 -26.52 10.91
C PRO A 64 6.84 -27.09 9.74
N HIS A 65 7.83 -26.32 9.30
CA HIS A 65 8.72 -26.61 8.17
C HIS A 65 9.34 -28.01 8.25
N GLU A 66 9.85 -28.40 9.42
CA GLU A 66 10.59 -29.65 9.63
C GLU A 66 9.73 -30.88 9.36
N GLU A 67 8.48 -30.85 9.82
CA GLU A 67 7.54 -31.94 9.58
C GLU A 67 7.20 -32.07 8.10
N LEU A 68 6.80 -30.96 7.47
CA LEU A 68 6.42 -30.94 6.06
C LEU A 68 7.60 -31.33 5.14
N LEU A 69 8.82 -30.91 5.50
CA LEU A 69 10.02 -31.25 4.75
C LEU A 69 10.35 -32.75 4.90
N SER A 70 10.27 -33.30 6.11
CA SER A 70 10.54 -34.73 6.37
C SER A 70 9.54 -35.67 5.67
N GLU A 71 8.31 -35.22 5.48
CA GLU A 71 7.25 -35.94 4.77
C GLU A 71 7.29 -35.72 3.24
N GLY A 72 8.23 -34.93 2.72
CA GLY A 72 8.32 -34.61 1.29
C GLY A 72 7.13 -33.82 0.76
N GLN A 73 6.50 -33.00 1.61
CA GLN A 73 5.37 -32.18 1.21
C GLN A 73 5.79 -30.82 0.64
N LEU A 74 6.97 -30.34 1.01
CA LEU A 74 7.54 -29.10 0.49
C LEU A 74 8.31 -29.33 -0.81
N VAL A 75 8.33 -28.30 -1.65
CA VAL A 75 9.05 -28.26 -2.91
C VAL A 75 9.99 -27.06 -2.89
N GLU A 76 11.25 -27.25 -3.28
CA GLU A 76 12.16 -26.15 -3.58
C GLU A 76 11.67 -25.43 -4.84
N TYR A 77 11.35 -24.16 -4.71
CA TYR A 77 10.72 -23.40 -5.77
C TYR A 77 11.73 -22.89 -6.80
N SER A 78 11.37 -23.09 -8.07
CA SER A 78 11.98 -22.42 -9.23
C SER A 78 10.87 -21.93 -10.17
N SER A 79 11.14 -20.89 -10.95
CA SER A 79 10.11 -20.24 -11.80
C SER A 79 9.58 -21.11 -12.93
N ASP A 80 10.23 -22.22 -13.26
CA ASP A 80 9.85 -23.19 -14.29
C ASP A 80 8.77 -24.18 -13.84
N ILE A 81 8.58 -24.38 -12.52
CA ILE A 81 7.57 -25.32 -12.01
C ILE A 81 6.17 -24.72 -11.90
N GLY A 82 6.03 -23.40 -11.91
CA GLY A 82 4.74 -22.71 -11.80
C GLY A 82 4.84 -21.34 -11.19
N LYS A 83 3.73 -20.82 -10.65
CA LYS A 83 3.65 -19.53 -9.99
C LYS A 83 3.75 -19.66 -8.49
N SER A 84 4.36 -18.68 -7.83
CA SER A 84 4.46 -18.63 -6.37
C SER A 84 3.63 -17.50 -5.76
N MET A 85 3.19 -17.72 -4.53
CA MET A 85 2.34 -16.83 -3.76
C MET A 85 2.94 -16.64 -2.37
N PHE A 86 3.31 -15.41 -2.03
CA PHE A 86 3.78 -15.03 -0.70
C PHE A 86 2.59 -14.69 0.19
N VAL A 87 2.55 -15.25 1.40
CA VAL A 87 1.50 -14.98 2.39
C VAL A 87 2.12 -14.29 3.59
N SER A 88 1.83 -12.99 3.73
CA SER A 88 2.15 -12.18 4.90
C SER A 88 0.99 -12.21 5.87
N HIS A 89 1.24 -12.52 7.14
CA HIS A 89 0.18 -12.67 8.14
C HIS A 89 0.68 -12.30 9.55
N GLN A 90 -0.22 -12.27 10.52
CA GLN A 90 0.11 -12.11 11.93
C GLN A 90 0.02 -13.45 12.65
N TRP A 91 0.87 -13.65 13.64
CA TRP A 91 0.80 -14.82 14.51
C TRP A 91 -0.26 -14.59 15.59
N LEU A 92 -1.08 -15.61 15.85
CA LEU A 92 -2.14 -15.62 16.87
C LEU A 92 -1.63 -16.03 18.26
N SER A 93 -0.43 -16.62 18.34
CA SER A 93 0.26 -16.92 19.60
C SER A 93 1.77 -16.82 19.42
N ASP A 94 2.51 -16.80 20.52
CA ASP A 94 3.98 -16.75 20.48
C ASP A 94 4.59 -18.02 19.89
N ALA A 95 3.95 -19.17 20.07
CA ALA A 95 4.46 -20.48 19.65
C ALA A 95 3.93 -20.94 18.28
N HIS A 96 2.80 -20.41 17.82
CA HIS A 96 2.15 -20.90 16.61
C HIS A 96 1.36 -19.81 15.90
N PRO A 97 1.52 -19.67 14.56
CA PRO A 97 0.86 -18.59 13.82
C PRO A 97 -0.67 -18.71 13.79
N ASP A 98 -1.22 -19.94 13.84
CA ASP A 98 -2.65 -20.20 13.71
C ASP A 98 -3.03 -21.51 14.44
N PRO A 99 -3.10 -21.49 15.80
CA PRO A 99 -3.32 -22.71 16.60
C PRO A 99 -4.62 -23.45 16.30
N HIS A 100 -5.63 -22.71 15.86
CA HIS A 100 -6.97 -23.24 15.60
C HIS A 100 -7.34 -23.36 14.12
N GLY A 101 -6.42 -23.03 13.21
CA GLY A 101 -6.65 -23.06 11.75
C GLY A 101 -7.64 -22.01 11.24
N GLU A 102 -7.83 -20.92 11.97
CA GLU A 102 -8.80 -19.87 11.60
C GLU A 102 -8.32 -19.04 10.41
N GLN A 103 -7.05 -18.63 10.41
CA GLN A 103 -6.45 -17.94 9.26
C GLN A 103 -6.34 -18.87 8.04
N LEU A 104 -5.92 -20.11 8.26
CA LEU A 104 -5.82 -21.16 7.24
C LEU A 104 -7.15 -21.33 6.52
N LYS A 105 -8.24 -21.50 7.27
CA LYS A 105 -9.58 -21.67 6.72
C LYS A 105 -10.03 -20.48 5.88
N VAL A 106 -9.84 -19.25 6.39
CA VAL A 106 -10.18 -18.02 5.64
C VAL A 106 -9.42 -17.97 4.31
N LEU A 107 -8.12 -18.27 4.31
CA LEU A 107 -7.31 -18.24 3.09
C LEU A 107 -7.74 -19.33 2.10
N GLN A 108 -7.97 -20.57 2.58
CA GLN A 108 -8.44 -21.68 1.74
C GLN A 108 -9.77 -21.34 1.07
N GLU A 109 -10.76 -20.89 1.83
CA GLU A 109 -12.08 -20.51 1.30
C GLU A 109 -11.99 -19.33 0.33
N ALA A 110 -11.18 -18.30 0.63
CA ALA A 110 -10.95 -17.16 -0.25
C ALA A 110 -10.35 -17.59 -1.61
N LEU A 111 -9.31 -18.43 -1.58
CA LEU A 111 -8.68 -18.95 -2.81
C LEU A 111 -9.66 -19.82 -3.61
N GLN A 112 -10.43 -20.69 -2.96
CA GLN A 112 -11.45 -21.51 -3.63
C GLN A 112 -12.53 -20.65 -4.28
N ASN A 113 -12.99 -19.60 -3.61
CA ASN A 113 -13.98 -18.66 -4.15
C ASN A 113 -13.44 -17.89 -5.36
N VAL A 114 -12.19 -17.49 -5.38
CA VAL A 114 -11.57 -16.87 -6.57
C VAL A 114 -11.39 -17.90 -7.69
N ILE A 115 -10.92 -19.09 -7.38
CA ILE A 115 -10.72 -20.17 -8.35
C ILE A 115 -12.05 -20.59 -9.01
N SER A 116 -13.13 -20.73 -8.23
CA SER A 116 -14.46 -21.04 -8.77
C SER A 116 -15.07 -19.89 -9.58
N GLY A 117 -14.58 -18.66 -9.39
CA GLY A 117 -15.13 -17.45 -9.98
C GLY A 117 -16.29 -16.85 -9.19
N ALA A 118 -16.61 -17.42 -8.01
CA ALA A 118 -17.65 -16.90 -7.11
C ALA A 118 -17.31 -15.52 -6.54
N VAL A 119 -16.02 -15.23 -6.35
CA VAL A 119 -15.52 -13.95 -5.82
C VAL A 119 -14.43 -13.39 -6.71
N LYS A 120 -14.38 -12.07 -6.82
CA LYS A 120 -13.31 -11.32 -7.50
C LYS A 120 -12.60 -10.40 -6.50
N ALA A 121 -11.31 -10.22 -6.68
CA ALA A 121 -10.57 -9.21 -5.94
C ALA A 121 -11.10 -7.80 -6.27
N LEU A 122 -11.34 -7.00 -5.24
CA LEU A 122 -11.96 -5.70 -5.34
C LEU A 122 -10.90 -4.60 -5.46
N THR A 123 -11.17 -3.62 -6.31
CA THR A 123 -10.35 -2.40 -6.38
C THR A 123 -10.77 -1.45 -5.26
N PRO A 124 -9.82 -0.87 -4.50
CA PRO A 124 -10.14 0.14 -3.49
C PRO A 124 -10.92 1.32 -4.10
N PHE A 125 -11.78 1.91 -3.29
CA PHE A 125 -12.63 3.04 -3.68
C PHE A 125 -11.83 4.18 -4.37
N THR A 126 -10.76 4.63 -3.73
CA THR A 126 -9.91 5.73 -4.21
C THR A 126 -9.20 5.40 -5.52
N VAL A 127 -8.74 4.16 -5.67
CA VAL A 127 -8.08 3.69 -6.90
C VAL A 127 -9.07 3.59 -8.06
N GLU A 128 -10.26 3.01 -7.83
CA GLU A 128 -11.29 2.89 -8.88
C GLU A 128 -11.74 4.26 -9.38
N LEU A 129 -11.86 5.25 -8.49
CA LEU A 129 -12.26 6.61 -8.84
C LEU A 129 -11.27 7.29 -9.79
N VAL A 130 -9.96 7.06 -9.62
CA VAL A 130 -8.89 7.78 -10.33
C VAL A 130 -8.34 7.00 -11.53
N ARG A 131 -8.26 5.67 -11.43
CA ARG A 131 -7.56 4.79 -12.40
C ARG A 131 -8.45 3.72 -13.02
N GLY A 132 -9.67 3.54 -12.50
CA GLY A 132 -10.53 2.43 -12.87
C GLY A 132 -10.22 1.15 -12.10
N ARG A 133 -10.80 0.04 -12.55
CA ARG A 133 -10.69 -1.27 -11.88
C ARG A 133 -9.34 -1.93 -12.16
N ILE A 134 -8.77 -2.56 -11.14
CA ILE A 134 -7.62 -3.45 -11.26
C ILE A 134 -8.15 -4.82 -11.71
N HIS A 135 -7.57 -5.35 -12.79
CA HIS A 135 -7.89 -6.67 -13.33
C HIS A 135 -6.70 -7.61 -13.12
N ALA A 136 -6.52 -8.05 -11.89
CA ALA A 136 -5.48 -9.00 -11.50
C ALA A 136 -6.02 -9.98 -10.46
N PHE A 137 -5.29 -11.07 -10.20
CA PHE A 137 -5.68 -12.13 -9.28
C PHE A 137 -7.01 -12.78 -9.66
N THR A 138 -7.12 -13.19 -10.90
CA THR A 138 -8.34 -13.75 -11.48
C THR A 138 -8.35 -15.28 -11.43
N SER A 139 -9.55 -15.88 -11.54
CA SER A 139 -9.71 -17.34 -11.70
C SER A 139 -8.85 -17.91 -12.84
N ALA A 140 -8.75 -17.19 -13.95
CA ALA A 140 -7.91 -17.60 -15.08
C ALA A 140 -6.43 -17.65 -14.71
N GLU A 141 -5.90 -16.62 -14.03
CA GLU A 141 -4.50 -16.57 -13.61
C GLU A 141 -4.12 -17.67 -12.60
N LEU A 142 -5.07 -18.04 -11.72
CA LEU A 142 -4.85 -19.10 -10.71
C LEU A 142 -4.97 -20.52 -11.30
N LYS A 143 -5.58 -20.69 -12.49
CA LYS A 143 -5.77 -21.98 -13.16
C LYS A 143 -4.75 -22.27 -14.26
N THR A 144 -4.00 -21.27 -14.72
CA THR A 144 -3.10 -21.42 -15.88
C THR A 144 -1.87 -22.28 -15.60
N GLN A 145 -1.40 -22.28 -14.36
CA GLN A 145 -0.18 -22.98 -13.93
C GLN A 145 -0.36 -23.45 -12.48
N PRO A 146 0.40 -24.47 -12.03
CA PRO A 146 0.48 -24.85 -10.62
C PRO A 146 0.87 -23.64 -9.74
N ILE A 147 0.31 -23.58 -8.54
CA ILE A 147 0.59 -22.51 -7.58
C ILE A 147 1.25 -23.10 -6.34
N PHE A 148 2.29 -22.42 -5.87
CA PHE A 148 3.09 -22.78 -4.72
C PHE A 148 3.05 -21.67 -3.69
N LEU A 149 2.64 -21.98 -2.45
CA LEU A 149 2.54 -21.00 -1.38
C LEU A 149 3.82 -20.95 -0.56
N TRP A 150 4.31 -19.74 -0.33
CA TRP A 150 5.30 -19.46 0.68
C TRP A 150 4.58 -18.90 1.90
N TYR A 151 4.59 -19.65 2.98
CA TYR A 151 4.00 -19.32 4.28
C TYR A 151 5.10 -19.52 5.32
N ASP A 152 5.47 -18.50 6.09
CA ASP A 152 6.69 -18.46 6.91
C ASP A 152 6.90 -19.74 7.75
N PHE A 153 5.89 -20.14 8.53
CA PHE A 153 5.94 -21.30 9.43
C PHE A 153 6.15 -22.62 8.67
N CYS A 154 5.59 -22.74 7.47
CA CYS A 154 5.75 -23.92 6.62
C CYS A 154 7.07 -23.88 5.81
N SER A 155 7.54 -22.69 5.47
CA SER A 155 8.60 -22.49 4.49
C SER A 155 9.96 -22.16 5.09
N CYS A 156 10.02 -21.71 6.35
CA CYS A 156 11.25 -21.39 7.07
C CYS A 156 11.48 -22.35 8.24
N PRO A 157 12.73 -22.73 8.52
CA PRO A 157 13.07 -23.52 9.69
C PRO A 157 12.58 -22.86 10.99
N GLN A 158 11.98 -23.66 11.88
CA GLN A 158 11.48 -23.23 13.19
C GLN A 158 12.45 -23.67 14.29
N LEU A 159 12.66 -22.81 15.31
CA LEU A 159 13.44 -23.18 16.50
C LEU A 159 12.51 -23.99 17.42
N SER A 160 12.74 -25.29 17.55
CA SER A 160 12.05 -26.08 18.56
C SER A 160 12.83 -26.02 19.89
N GLU A 161 12.12 -26.00 21.03
CA GLU A 161 12.73 -26.05 22.37
C GLU A 161 13.68 -27.24 22.58
N ARG A 162 13.49 -28.33 21.81
CA ARG A 162 14.37 -29.51 21.83
C ARG A 162 15.82 -29.24 21.40
N TRP A 163 16.09 -28.13 20.69
CA TRP A 163 17.43 -27.78 20.21
C TRP A 163 18.16 -26.80 21.12
N GLY A 164 17.45 -26.08 22.00
CA GLY A 164 18.03 -25.18 23.02
C GLY A 164 18.76 -25.92 24.14
N GLU A 165 18.39 -27.17 24.44
CA GLU A 165 19.07 -27.99 25.45
C GLU A 165 20.44 -28.51 24.97
N ALA A 166 20.68 -28.64 23.66
CA ALA A 166 21.96 -29.13 23.12
C ALA A 166 23.07 -28.05 23.15
N GLU A 167 22.77 -26.76 23.16
CA GLU A 167 23.77 -25.69 23.24
C GLU A 167 24.23 -25.37 24.67
N ASN A 168 23.44 -25.68 25.69
CA ASN A 168 23.85 -25.49 27.08
C ASN A 168 24.86 -26.53 27.59
N CYS A 169 25.08 -27.63 26.86
CA CYS A 169 26.06 -28.66 27.21
C CYS A 169 27.51 -28.37 26.74
N THR A 170 27.74 -27.29 25.97
CA THR A 170 29.10 -26.98 25.44
C THR A 170 29.74 -25.71 25.97
N ARG A 171 29.21 -25.12 27.05
CA ARG A 171 29.88 -24.06 27.80
C ARG A 171 30.38 -24.58 29.15
N SER A 172 31.43 -25.40 29.12
CA SER A 172 32.32 -25.59 30.28
C SER A 172 33.76 -25.78 29.78
N ASP A 173 34.55 -24.79 30.15
CA ASP A 173 35.96 -24.78 30.47
C ASP A 173 37.04 -25.04 29.41
N SER A 174 37.78 -23.98 29.17
CA SER A 174 39.27 -23.86 29.11
C SER A 174 40.04 -25.08 28.62
N ASP A 175 40.75 -24.95 27.47
CA ASP A 175 42.20 -24.96 27.43
C ASP A 175 42.78 -24.71 26.03
N GLU A 176 43.78 -23.87 25.97
CA GLU A 176 44.60 -23.58 24.81
C GLU A 176 45.51 -24.77 24.44
N SER A 177 45.52 -25.17 23.17
CA SER A 177 46.76 -25.47 22.46
C SER A 177 46.52 -25.86 20.99
N PRO A 178 47.39 -25.50 20.05
CA PRO A 178 47.20 -25.67 18.61
C PRO A 178 47.57 -27.08 18.17
N VAL A 179 46.64 -27.85 17.63
CA VAL A 179 46.91 -29.15 16.95
C VAL A 179 46.69 -29.05 15.47
N THR A 180 47.75 -29.35 14.78
CA THR A 180 47.97 -29.50 13.34
C THR A 180 46.89 -30.33 12.65
N VAL A 181 46.25 -29.77 11.62
CA VAL A 181 45.25 -30.43 10.79
C VAL A 181 45.91 -31.40 9.82
N ARG A 182 45.65 -32.68 9.97
CA ARG A 182 45.83 -33.68 8.92
C ARG A 182 44.51 -33.87 8.19
N SER A 183 44.53 -33.64 6.88
CA SER A 183 43.40 -33.84 5.95
C SER A 183 43.01 -35.31 5.87
N SER A 184 41.74 -35.62 6.16
CA SER A 184 41.09 -36.82 5.67
C SER A 184 39.74 -36.45 5.07
N LYS A 185 39.59 -36.62 3.77
CA LYS A 185 38.34 -36.48 3.01
C LYS A 185 37.35 -37.54 3.53
N SER A 186 36.29 -37.06 4.19
CA SER A 186 35.07 -37.83 4.39
C SER A 186 33.91 -36.84 4.30
N SER A 187 33.15 -36.96 3.23
CA SER A 187 31.89 -36.23 3.01
C SER A 187 30.83 -36.67 4.02
N LYS A 188 30.81 -36.03 5.20
CA LYS A 188 29.61 -36.01 6.05
C LYS A 188 28.93 -34.69 5.79
N SER A 189 27.66 -34.71 5.36
CA SER A 189 26.78 -33.55 5.30
C SER A 189 26.87 -32.83 6.64
N MET A 190 27.41 -31.60 6.62
CA MET A 190 27.30 -30.67 7.74
C MET A 190 25.81 -30.40 7.88
N THR A 191 25.16 -31.01 8.86
CA THR A 191 23.85 -30.58 9.33
C THR A 191 24.03 -29.15 9.83
N ASP A 192 23.55 -28.19 9.03
CA ASP A 192 23.55 -26.78 9.45
C ASP A 192 22.83 -26.64 10.79
N ASN A 193 23.41 -25.89 11.69
CA ASN A 193 22.75 -25.52 12.94
C ASN A 193 21.39 -24.88 12.61
N PRO A 194 20.25 -25.37 13.15
CA PRO A 194 18.90 -24.87 12.87
C PRO A 194 18.77 -23.36 13.02
N PHE A 195 19.40 -22.78 14.00
CA PHE A 195 19.46 -21.33 14.22
C PHE A 195 20.07 -20.59 13.02
N ARG A 196 21.19 -21.07 12.49
CA ARG A 196 21.81 -20.48 11.30
C ARG A 196 20.96 -20.67 10.04
N ALA A 197 20.27 -21.80 9.91
CA ALA A 197 19.36 -22.05 8.81
C ALA A 197 18.19 -21.06 8.84
N GLN A 198 17.57 -20.84 10.02
CA GLN A 198 16.52 -19.86 10.19
C GLN A 198 16.97 -18.44 9.88
N GLN A 199 18.12 -18.00 10.40
CA GLN A 199 18.66 -16.66 10.10
C GLN A 199 18.90 -16.46 8.61
N ARG A 200 19.41 -17.50 7.89
CA ARG A 200 19.60 -17.44 6.44
C ARG A 200 18.27 -17.40 5.68
N ALA A 201 17.26 -18.12 6.15
CA ALA A 201 15.93 -18.07 5.57
C ALA A 201 15.31 -16.67 5.74
N ILE A 202 15.39 -16.07 6.94
CA ILE A 202 14.95 -14.70 7.21
C ILE A 202 15.69 -13.69 6.31
N ALA A 203 17.00 -13.80 6.19
CA ALA A 203 17.80 -12.93 5.32
C ALA A 203 17.48 -13.11 3.81
N SER A 204 16.86 -14.24 3.44
CA SER A 204 16.43 -14.53 2.07
C SER A 204 14.99 -14.10 1.76
N ILE A 205 14.21 -13.60 2.74
CA ILE A 205 12.82 -13.13 2.53
C ILE A 205 12.69 -12.16 1.34
N PRO A 206 13.62 -11.20 1.13
CA PRO A 206 13.53 -10.32 -0.04
C PRO A 206 13.56 -11.06 -1.36
N TYR A 207 14.41 -12.08 -1.47
CA TYR A 207 14.45 -12.93 -2.65
C TYR A 207 13.14 -13.69 -2.84
N TYR A 208 12.55 -14.23 -1.77
CA TYR A 208 11.28 -14.93 -1.83
C TYR A 208 10.15 -14.02 -2.30
N VAL A 209 10.01 -12.83 -1.71
CA VAL A 209 9.01 -11.83 -2.11
C VAL A 209 9.20 -11.40 -3.56
N GLN A 210 10.47 -11.19 -3.99
CA GLN A 210 10.80 -10.78 -5.37
C GLN A 210 10.38 -11.84 -6.40
N ASN A 211 10.54 -13.11 -6.07
CA ASN A 211 10.23 -14.23 -6.97
C ASN A 211 8.77 -14.67 -6.87
N CYS A 212 7.97 -14.12 -5.95
CA CYS A 212 6.56 -14.43 -5.87
C CYS A 212 5.74 -13.63 -6.89
N HIS A 213 4.89 -14.33 -7.63
CA HIS A 213 3.95 -13.74 -8.58
C HIS A 213 2.84 -12.99 -7.85
N PHE A 214 2.36 -13.56 -6.75
CA PHE A 214 1.29 -12.99 -5.93
C PHE A 214 1.80 -12.68 -4.53
N PHE A 215 1.26 -11.60 -3.95
CA PHE A 215 1.50 -11.24 -2.55
C PHE A 215 0.16 -11.07 -1.86
N ILE A 216 -0.08 -11.86 -0.81
CA ILE A 216 -1.28 -11.80 0.02
C ILE A 216 -0.93 -11.24 1.39
N ALA A 217 -1.68 -10.24 1.84
CA ALA A 217 -1.77 -9.81 3.24
C ALA A 217 -3.01 -10.46 3.85
N LEU A 218 -2.82 -11.49 4.68
CA LEU A 218 -3.91 -12.22 5.32
C LEU A 218 -4.27 -11.55 6.64
N CYS A 219 -5.39 -10.85 6.68
CA CYS A 219 -5.80 -9.96 7.76
C CYS A 219 -7.27 -10.18 8.21
N PRO A 220 -7.71 -11.40 8.50
CA PRO A 220 -9.04 -11.61 9.06
C PRO A 220 -9.16 -10.95 10.44
N VAL A 221 -10.38 -10.64 10.85
CA VAL A 221 -10.63 -10.15 12.22
C VAL A 221 -10.73 -11.37 13.14
N LEU A 222 -9.70 -11.57 13.95
CA LEU A 222 -9.55 -12.69 14.89
C LEU A 222 -9.07 -12.18 16.24
N GLN A 223 -9.10 -13.04 17.26
CA GLN A 223 -8.49 -12.75 18.55
C GLN A 223 -7.23 -13.60 18.73
N ASP A 224 -6.17 -12.98 19.26
CA ASP A 224 -4.97 -13.70 19.67
C ASP A 224 -5.17 -14.42 21.03
N GLU A 225 -4.15 -15.13 21.49
CA GLU A 225 -4.18 -15.83 22.77
C GLU A 225 -4.42 -14.90 23.99
N ASN A 226 -4.10 -13.61 23.84
CA ASN A 226 -4.29 -12.57 24.85
C ASN A 226 -5.65 -11.85 24.71
N SER A 227 -6.54 -12.34 23.84
CA SER A 227 -7.83 -11.73 23.51
C SER A 227 -7.73 -10.35 22.86
N ALA A 228 -6.56 -9.98 22.29
CA ALA A 228 -6.43 -8.78 21.50
C ALA A 228 -6.96 -9.02 20.08
N THR A 229 -7.72 -8.06 19.56
CA THR A 229 -8.28 -8.16 18.21
C THR A 229 -7.24 -7.89 17.16
N LEU A 230 -6.90 -8.90 16.36
CA LEU A 230 -6.06 -8.78 15.18
C LEU A 230 -6.91 -8.48 13.95
N ASN A 231 -6.39 -7.62 13.06
CA ASN A 231 -7.06 -7.19 11.85
C ASN A 231 -6.07 -6.50 10.88
N ARG A 232 -6.55 -5.90 9.78
CA ARG A 232 -5.71 -5.18 8.81
C ARG A 232 -4.85 -4.06 9.42
N TYR A 233 -5.32 -3.41 10.47
CA TYR A 233 -4.62 -2.28 11.09
C TYR A 233 -3.50 -2.76 12.00
N THR A 234 -3.73 -3.80 12.81
CA THR A 234 -2.69 -4.44 13.61
C THR A 234 -1.64 -5.11 12.73
N TRP A 235 -2.03 -5.70 11.58
CA TRP A 235 -1.08 -6.18 10.57
C TRP A 235 -0.19 -5.04 10.06
N ALA A 236 -0.77 -3.87 9.77
CA ALA A 236 -0.04 -2.70 9.32
C ALA A 236 0.81 -2.01 10.41
N GLU A 237 0.67 -2.37 11.69
CA GLU A 237 1.53 -1.92 12.79
C GLU A 237 2.79 -2.79 12.96
N ARG A 238 2.81 -4.03 12.41
CA ARG A 238 3.95 -4.94 12.53
C ARG A 238 5.10 -4.55 11.61
N GLY A 239 6.33 -4.47 12.17
CA GLY A 239 7.53 -4.08 11.43
C GLY A 239 7.85 -4.99 10.26
N TRP A 240 7.78 -6.32 10.46
CA TRP A 240 7.99 -7.31 9.40
C TRP A 240 6.96 -7.21 8.29
N CYS A 241 5.66 -7.10 8.59
CA CYS A 241 4.62 -6.97 7.57
C CYS A 241 4.80 -5.71 6.70
N ARG A 242 5.23 -4.59 7.32
CA ARG A 242 5.62 -3.38 6.59
C ARG A 242 6.87 -3.60 5.73
N ALA A 243 7.86 -4.32 6.25
CA ALA A 243 9.08 -4.63 5.51
C ALA A 243 8.79 -5.49 4.28
N GLU A 244 8.02 -6.56 4.42
CA GLU A 244 7.61 -7.45 3.32
C GLU A 244 6.85 -6.70 2.24
N LYS A 245 5.89 -5.84 2.62
CA LYS A 245 5.16 -4.96 1.71
C LYS A 245 6.12 -4.00 0.98
N MET A 246 7.06 -3.38 1.69
CA MET A 246 8.06 -2.49 1.09
C MET A 246 8.98 -3.24 0.13
N VAL A 247 9.40 -4.47 0.49
CA VAL A 247 10.16 -5.35 -0.41
C VAL A 247 9.35 -5.64 -1.68
N ARG A 248 8.05 -5.96 -1.55
CA ARG A 248 7.18 -6.19 -2.71
C ARG A 248 7.15 -4.99 -3.66
N GLU A 249 7.04 -3.78 -3.11
CA GLU A 249 7.03 -2.55 -3.90
C GLU A 249 8.40 -2.26 -4.55
N LEU A 250 9.50 -2.49 -3.83
CA LEU A 250 10.84 -2.26 -4.36
C LEU A 250 11.26 -3.33 -5.38
N SER A 251 10.78 -4.55 -5.27
CA SER A 251 11.16 -5.66 -6.16
C SER A 251 10.37 -5.66 -7.46
N ASN A 252 9.06 -5.45 -7.41
CA ASN A 252 8.15 -5.63 -8.54
C ASN A 252 7.65 -4.29 -9.10
N ASP A 253 7.39 -4.23 -10.40
CA ASP A 253 6.97 -2.99 -11.06
C ASP A 253 5.54 -2.60 -10.74
N ASP A 254 4.64 -3.56 -10.52
CA ASP A 254 3.25 -3.32 -10.16
C ASP A 254 3.04 -3.17 -8.64
N GLY A 255 3.90 -3.81 -7.82
CA GLY A 255 3.85 -3.75 -6.37
C GLY A 255 2.52 -4.17 -5.75
N LEU A 256 1.67 -4.88 -6.50
CA LEU A 256 0.32 -5.24 -6.05
C LEU A 256 0.35 -6.15 -4.83
N VAL A 257 -0.40 -5.75 -3.80
CA VAL A 257 -0.66 -6.50 -2.58
C VAL A 257 -2.16 -6.76 -2.50
N LEU A 258 -2.55 -8.01 -2.35
CA LEU A 258 -3.95 -8.41 -2.13
C LEU A 258 -4.19 -8.65 -0.65
N MET A 259 -5.09 -7.89 -0.06
CA MET A 259 -5.55 -8.07 1.31
C MET A 259 -6.74 -9.03 1.35
N VAL A 260 -6.67 -10.05 2.19
CA VAL A 260 -7.75 -11.02 2.45
C VAL A 260 -8.26 -10.82 3.85
N GLN A 261 -9.48 -10.32 3.99
CA GLN A 261 -10.13 -10.05 5.28
C GLN A 261 -11.23 -11.06 5.63
N SER A 262 -11.82 -11.69 4.62
CA SER A 262 -12.79 -12.78 4.77
C SER A 262 -12.79 -13.63 3.48
N PRO A 263 -13.48 -14.78 3.45
CA PRO A 263 -13.59 -15.61 2.25
C PRO A 263 -14.13 -14.91 1.02
N THR A 264 -14.88 -13.81 1.18
CA THR A 264 -15.50 -13.06 0.08
C THR A 264 -15.02 -11.61 -0.02
N HIS A 265 -14.25 -11.12 0.96
CA HIS A 265 -13.76 -9.75 0.96
C HIS A 265 -12.24 -9.71 0.74
N LEU A 266 -11.87 -9.59 -0.54
CA LEU A 266 -10.49 -9.48 -1.01
C LEU A 266 -10.34 -8.13 -1.71
N THR A 267 -9.38 -7.30 -1.26
CA THR A 267 -9.15 -5.96 -1.81
C THR A 267 -7.68 -5.74 -2.13
N PHE A 268 -7.38 -5.02 -3.22
CA PHE A 268 -6.02 -4.56 -3.46
C PHE A 268 -5.66 -3.42 -2.51
N MET A 269 -4.42 -3.37 -2.06
CA MET A 269 -3.91 -2.22 -1.31
C MET A 269 -3.51 -1.09 -2.26
N PRO A 270 -3.86 0.18 -1.97
CA PRO A 270 -3.40 1.31 -2.75
C PRO A 270 -1.87 1.49 -2.63
N ALA A 271 -1.20 1.82 -3.73
CA ALA A 271 0.25 2.05 -3.74
C ALA A 271 0.69 3.21 -2.81
N TRP A 272 -0.14 4.25 -2.63
CA TRP A 272 0.16 5.36 -1.73
C TRP A 272 0.19 4.96 -0.25
N GLU A 273 -0.54 3.92 0.15
CA GLU A 273 -0.52 3.39 1.51
C GLU A 273 0.85 2.83 1.89
N SER A 274 1.60 2.29 0.91
CA SER A 274 2.97 1.83 1.13
C SER A 274 3.93 2.97 1.45
N LEU A 275 3.75 4.13 0.84
CA LEU A 275 4.57 5.30 1.11
C LEU A 275 4.46 5.77 2.57
N MET A 276 3.27 5.65 3.15
CA MET A 276 2.99 6.11 4.51
C MET A 276 3.30 5.06 5.58
N SER A 277 3.67 3.84 5.18
CA SER A 277 3.91 2.70 6.07
C SER A 277 5.40 2.35 6.14
N SER A 278 6.24 3.27 6.63
CA SER A 278 7.67 2.97 6.83
C SER A 278 7.86 1.78 7.78
N PRO A 279 8.75 0.83 7.46
CA PRO A 279 9.12 -0.24 8.40
C PRO A 279 9.69 0.29 9.72
N GLY A 280 10.40 1.43 9.69
CA GLY A 280 10.93 2.07 10.89
C GLY A 280 9.89 2.61 11.87
N ASP A 281 8.63 2.75 11.44
CA ASP A 281 7.51 3.10 12.32
C ASP A 281 6.76 1.85 12.83
N GLY A 282 7.17 0.66 12.39
CA GLY A 282 6.54 -0.61 12.76
C GLY A 282 7.09 -1.19 14.05
N GLN A 283 6.29 -2.04 14.68
CA GLN A 283 6.69 -2.77 15.88
C GLN A 283 7.38 -4.08 15.48
N PHE A 284 8.62 -4.26 15.95
CA PHE A 284 9.38 -5.50 15.79
C PHE A 284 9.43 -6.22 17.13
N THR A 285 9.24 -7.54 17.14
CA THR A 285 9.40 -8.38 18.33
C THR A 285 10.84 -8.33 18.80
N GLU A 286 11.79 -8.43 17.84
CA GLU A 286 13.23 -8.27 18.08
C GLU A 286 13.69 -6.92 17.50
N PRO A 287 14.03 -5.93 18.34
CA PRO A 287 14.40 -4.58 17.87
C PRO A 287 15.58 -4.55 16.89
N GLN A 288 16.50 -5.53 16.98
CA GLN A 288 17.65 -5.65 16.06
C GLN A 288 17.24 -5.95 14.62
N ASP A 289 16.06 -6.53 14.38
CA ASP A 289 15.57 -6.84 13.04
C ASP A 289 15.41 -5.59 12.18
N LEU A 290 15.12 -4.44 12.80
CA LEU A 290 15.02 -3.17 12.09
C LEU A 290 16.33 -2.81 11.36
N MET A 291 17.50 -3.12 11.97
CA MET A 291 18.79 -2.88 11.33
C MET A 291 18.97 -3.77 10.09
N VAL A 292 18.64 -5.05 10.23
CA VAL A 292 18.75 -6.03 9.14
C VAL A 292 17.81 -5.63 7.99
N VAL A 293 16.56 -5.33 8.31
CA VAL A 293 15.55 -4.85 7.35
C VAL A 293 16.01 -3.57 6.65
N SER A 294 16.56 -2.60 7.39
CA SER A 294 17.01 -1.32 6.82
C SER A 294 18.13 -1.50 5.80
N GLN A 295 19.14 -2.30 6.11
CA GLN A 295 20.26 -2.60 5.20
C GLN A 295 19.78 -3.30 3.92
N MET A 296 18.84 -4.25 4.08
CA MET A 296 18.22 -4.96 2.99
C MET A 296 17.44 -4.02 2.06
N LEU A 297 16.60 -3.16 2.61
CA LEU A 297 15.79 -2.20 1.86
C LEU A 297 16.65 -1.18 1.12
N GLN A 298 17.78 -0.76 1.69
CA GLN A 298 18.74 0.14 1.02
C GLN A 298 19.32 -0.52 -0.24
N LYS A 299 19.74 -1.80 -0.16
CA LYS A 299 20.25 -2.54 -1.33
C LYS A 299 19.17 -2.67 -2.41
N LEU A 300 17.94 -3.02 -2.02
CA LEU A 300 16.81 -3.12 -2.96
C LEU A 300 16.50 -1.78 -3.64
N LEU A 301 16.54 -0.66 -2.89
CA LEU A 301 16.35 0.66 -3.46
C LEU A 301 17.39 0.98 -4.53
N VAL A 302 18.67 0.74 -4.25
CA VAL A 302 19.76 0.96 -5.23
C VAL A 302 19.52 0.13 -6.49
N THR A 303 19.17 -1.14 -6.33
CA THR A 303 18.85 -2.03 -7.45
C THR A 303 17.65 -1.53 -8.26
N LYS A 304 16.58 -1.05 -7.58
CA LYS A 304 15.40 -0.46 -8.22
C LYS A 304 15.75 0.81 -9.00
N LEU A 305 16.56 1.70 -8.41
CA LEU A 305 17.02 2.93 -9.05
C LEU A 305 17.84 2.63 -10.32
N LYS A 306 18.80 1.70 -10.25
CA LYS A 306 19.57 1.24 -11.41
C LYS A 306 18.63 0.67 -12.50
N GLY A 307 17.63 -0.13 -12.10
CA GLY A 307 16.62 -0.70 -13.00
C GLY A 307 15.78 0.37 -13.72
N PHE A 308 15.39 1.45 -13.06
CA PHE A 308 14.69 2.56 -13.69
C PHE A 308 15.57 3.30 -14.71
N LEU A 309 16.84 3.52 -14.41
CA LEU A 309 17.78 4.13 -15.35
C LEU A 309 17.97 3.25 -16.60
N LYS A 310 18.18 1.94 -16.41
CA LYS A 310 18.32 0.99 -17.52
C LYS A 310 17.09 0.99 -18.44
N ARG A 311 15.87 1.14 -17.88
CA ARG A 311 14.61 1.23 -18.62
C ARG A 311 14.26 2.65 -19.07
N ARG A 312 15.14 3.64 -18.85
CA ARG A 312 14.92 5.08 -19.14
C ARG A 312 13.66 5.67 -18.48
N GLN A 313 13.26 5.12 -17.35
CA GLN A 313 12.10 5.58 -16.57
C GLN A 313 12.52 6.69 -15.59
N LEU A 314 13.04 7.81 -16.12
CA LEU A 314 13.65 8.88 -15.33
C LEU A 314 12.69 9.50 -14.29
N GLN A 315 11.40 9.60 -14.60
CA GLN A 315 10.44 10.11 -13.64
C GLN A 315 10.31 9.17 -12.43
N LYS A 316 10.18 7.85 -12.64
CA LYS A 316 10.15 6.88 -11.56
C LYS A 316 11.45 6.89 -10.76
N PHE A 317 12.60 7.01 -11.43
CA PHE A 317 13.89 7.17 -10.77
C PHE A 317 13.90 8.35 -9.81
N ARG A 318 13.52 9.55 -10.27
CA ARG A 318 13.44 10.77 -9.44
C ARG A 318 12.49 10.62 -8.28
N PHE A 319 11.33 10.01 -8.49
CA PHE A 319 10.36 9.75 -7.42
C PHE A 319 10.96 8.88 -6.32
N PHE A 320 11.52 7.72 -6.67
CA PHE A 320 12.11 6.83 -5.66
C PHE A 320 13.35 7.42 -5.00
N LEU A 321 14.17 8.16 -5.75
CA LEU A 321 15.35 8.84 -5.19
C LEU A 321 14.95 9.90 -4.15
N ASN A 322 13.87 10.65 -4.38
CA ASN A 322 13.47 11.78 -3.53
C ASN A 322 12.41 11.43 -2.46
N GLN A 323 11.90 10.21 -2.40
CA GLN A 323 10.92 9.78 -1.39
C GLN A 323 11.56 9.07 -0.20
N GLN A 324 12.87 8.93 -0.15
CA GLN A 324 13.55 8.07 0.82
C GLN A 324 13.27 8.46 2.27
N ARG A 325 13.27 9.76 2.60
CA ARG A 325 13.01 10.25 3.97
C ARG A 325 11.63 9.84 4.47
N THR A 326 10.63 9.81 3.60
CA THR A 326 9.29 9.36 3.94
C THR A 326 9.18 7.84 3.98
N ARG A 327 9.70 7.14 2.94
CA ARG A 327 9.62 5.67 2.83
C ARG A 327 10.38 4.93 3.92
N PHE A 328 11.53 5.47 4.31
CA PHE A 328 12.43 4.86 5.28
C PHE A 328 12.53 5.69 6.56
N ARG A 329 11.46 6.41 6.89
CA ARG A 329 11.39 7.16 8.15
C ARG A 329 11.69 6.22 9.32
N ASN A 330 12.54 6.68 10.25
CA ASN A 330 12.99 5.91 11.41
C ASN A 330 13.74 4.59 11.10
N CYS A 331 14.10 4.34 9.84
CA CYS A 331 15.00 3.25 9.48
C CYS A 331 16.47 3.71 9.64
N PRO A 332 17.33 2.96 10.35
CA PRO A 332 18.73 3.31 10.51
C PRO A 332 19.54 2.97 9.24
N LEU A 333 19.38 3.78 8.20
CA LEU A 333 20.09 3.64 6.92
C LEU A 333 20.59 4.98 6.42
N ALA A 334 21.68 4.97 5.62
CA ALA A 334 22.15 6.13 4.92
C ALA A 334 21.32 6.36 3.64
N LEU A 335 20.92 7.61 3.40
CA LEU A 335 20.18 7.96 2.19
C LEU A 335 21.08 7.86 0.95
N VAL A 336 20.52 7.41 -0.16
CA VAL A 336 21.18 7.39 -1.47
C VAL A 336 21.02 8.78 -2.08
N ASN A 337 22.11 9.54 -2.18
CA ASN A 337 22.07 10.91 -2.73
C ASN A 337 21.98 10.92 -4.27
N GLY A 338 22.30 9.82 -4.93
CA GLY A 338 22.26 9.61 -6.37
C GLY A 338 23.17 8.46 -6.78
N LEU A 339 23.25 8.21 -8.08
CA LEU A 339 24.07 7.15 -8.67
C LEU A 339 25.23 7.69 -9.54
N LEU A 340 25.26 9.00 -9.81
CA LEU A 340 26.34 9.63 -10.56
C LEU A 340 27.50 9.96 -9.61
N VAL A 341 28.74 9.76 -10.11
CA VAL A 341 29.92 10.23 -9.39
C VAL A 341 29.91 11.76 -9.39
N ASP A 342 29.86 12.34 -8.21
CA ASP A 342 29.86 13.80 -8.06
C ASP A 342 31.28 14.33 -8.34
N ALA A 343 31.46 14.97 -9.49
CA ALA A 343 32.75 15.48 -9.94
C ALA A 343 33.11 16.83 -9.28
N GLY A 344 32.81 16.98 -7.96
CA GLY A 344 33.30 18.11 -7.16
C GLY A 344 32.41 19.34 -7.11
N THR A 345 31.09 19.18 -7.27
CA THR A 345 30.14 20.25 -6.93
C THR A 345 30.02 20.37 -5.41
N SER A 346 30.62 21.41 -4.82
CA SER A 346 30.49 21.69 -3.37
C SER A 346 29.13 22.29 -3.00
N ASP A 347 28.25 22.54 -3.97
CA ASP A 347 26.94 23.16 -3.82
C ASP A 347 25.83 22.08 -3.81
N ILE A 348 25.07 22.01 -2.74
CA ILE A 348 23.95 21.06 -2.55
C ILE A 348 22.95 21.13 -3.72
N VAL A 349 22.67 22.34 -4.25
CA VAL A 349 21.75 22.54 -5.38
C VAL A 349 22.34 21.98 -6.67
N GLY A 350 23.63 22.25 -6.93
CA GLY A 350 24.33 21.73 -8.11
C GLY A 350 24.38 20.20 -8.11
N SER A 351 24.72 19.57 -6.98
CA SER A 351 24.70 18.13 -6.82
C SER A 351 23.30 17.56 -7.04
N PHE A 352 22.27 18.16 -6.43
CA PHE A 352 20.89 17.74 -6.61
C PHE A 352 20.41 17.82 -8.06
N LEU A 353 20.71 18.93 -8.77
CA LEU A 353 20.35 19.09 -10.19
C LEU A 353 21.03 18.02 -11.04
N LEU A 354 22.33 17.78 -10.82
CA LEU A 354 23.10 16.74 -11.51
C LEU A 354 22.47 15.35 -11.32
N GLN A 355 22.23 14.94 -10.08
CA GLN A 355 21.70 13.62 -9.73
C GLN A 355 20.28 13.39 -10.25
N ASN A 356 19.49 14.46 -10.38
CA ASN A 356 18.14 14.40 -10.93
C ASN A 356 18.08 14.68 -12.45
N GLY A 357 19.21 15.01 -13.08
CA GLY A 357 19.30 15.28 -14.51
C GLY A 357 18.55 16.54 -14.94
N PHE A 358 18.73 17.64 -14.19
CA PHE A 358 18.32 18.99 -14.54
C PHE A 358 19.53 19.87 -14.78
N GLU A 359 19.40 20.86 -15.66
CA GLU A 359 20.46 21.84 -15.94
C GLU A 359 20.26 23.12 -15.12
N THR A 360 19.00 23.50 -14.92
CA THR A 360 18.62 24.73 -14.21
C THR A 360 17.51 24.48 -13.20
N VAL A 361 17.33 25.41 -12.26
CA VAL A 361 16.25 25.36 -11.25
C VAL A 361 14.86 25.56 -11.86
N HIS A 362 14.77 26.04 -13.11
CA HIS A 362 13.52 26.32 -13.81
C HIS A 362 13.10 25.19 -14.77
N ASP A 363 13.93 24.19 -14.94
CA ASP A 363 13.64 23.07 -15.82
C ASP A 363 12.40 22.29 -15.36
N ARG A 364 11.81 21.60 -16.33
CA ARG A 364 10.74 20.63 -16.04
C ARG A 364 10.99 19.35 -16.78
N ASP A 365 10.73 18.26 -16.10
CA ASP A 365 10.79 16.96 -16.73
C ASP A 365 9.58 16.71 -17.66
N ARG A 366 9.58 15.55 -18.32
CA ARG A 366 8.46 15.14 -19.20
C ARG A 366 7.12 15.02 -18.47
N GLY A 367 7.14 14.76 -17.17
CA GLY A 367 5.98 14.75 -16.27
C GLY A 367 5.52 16.14 -15.83
N GLY A 368 6.25 17.21 -16.21
CA GLY A 368 5.95 18.58 -15.84
C GLY A 368 6.32 18.93 -14.39
N TRP A 369 7.26 18.21 -13.80
CA TRP A 369 7.77 18.42 -12.45
C TRP A 369 9.08 19.20 -12.49
N SER A 370 9.20 20.23 -11.65
CA SER A 370 10.41 21.03 -11.50
C SER A 370 11.36 20.46 -10.45
N PRO A 371 12.64 20.92 -10.41
CA PRO A 371 13.55 20.64 -9.31
C PRO A 371 12.95 20.94 -7.93
N LEU A 372 12.23 22.05 -7.77
CA LEU A 372 11.59 22.41 -6.50
C LEU A 372 10.47 21.43 -6.10
N CYS A 373 9.72 20.86 -7.06
CA CYS A 373 8.74 19.81 -6.77
C CYS A 373 9.43 18.55 -6.18
N TYR A 374 10.56 18.14 -6.74
CA TYR A 374 11.34 17.01 -6.22
C TYR A 374 12.04 17.32 -4.90
N ALA A 375 12.53 18.56 -4.71
CA ALA A 375 13.11 19.00 -3.44
C ALA A 375 12.08 19.07 -2.31
N ALA A 376 10.85 19.52 -2.61
CA ALA A 376 9.72 19.48 -1.67
C ALA A 376 9.39 18.04 -1.24
N MET A 377 9.53 17.07 -2.14
CA MET A 377 9.37 15.64 -1.85
C MET A 377 10.56 15.08 -1.08
N ASN A 378 11.78 15.51 -1.37
CA ASN A 378 13.02 15.11 -0.69
C ASN A 378 13.04 15.57 0.77
N GLY A 379 12.58 16.78 1.04
CA GLY A 379 12.40 17.31 2.38
C GLY A 379 13.64 17.90 3.03
N GLU A 380 14.77 18.01 2.30
CA GLU A 380 15.98 18.69 2.82
C GLU A 380 15.75 20.21 2.82
N PRO A 381 15.67 20.88 4.00
CA PRO A 381 15.34 22.30 4.05
C PRO A 381 16.41 23.19 3.38
N GLU A 382 17.69 22.86 3.55
CA GLU A 382 18.82 23.59 2.94
C GLU A 382 18.79 23.51 1.41
N LEU A 383 18.32 22.39 0.85
CA LEU A 383 18.11 22.21 -0.58
C LEU A 383 16.99 23.11 -1.08
N VAL A 384 15.85 23.12 -0.38
CA VAL A 384 14.71 23.98 -0.74
C VAL A 384 15.10 25.45 -0.66
N GLU A 385 15.78 25.87 0.40
CA GLU A 385 16.30 27.24 0.56
C GLU A 385 17.27 27.60 -0.56
N GLY A 386 18.22 26.73 -0.88
CA GLY A 386 19.20 26.94 -1.96
C GLY A 386 18.54 27.11 -3.34
N LEU A 387 17.46 26.34 -3.63
CA LEU A 387 16.70 26.51 -4.87
C LEU A 387 15.94 27.84 -4.91
N LEU A 388 15.36 28.27 -3.79
CA LEU A 388 14.68 29.57 -3.67
C LEU A 388 15.65 30.75 -3.82
N LEU A 389 16.86 30.65 -3.24
CA LEU A 389 17.93 31.64 -3.45
C LEU A 389 18.37 31.74 -4.91
N LYS A 390 18.25 30.64 -5.68
CA LYS A 390 18.47 30.62 -7.13
C LYS A 390 17.20 30.95 -7.93
N LEU A 391 16.24 31.63 -7.29
CA LEU A 391 14.99 32.17 -7.88
C LEU A 391 13.98 31.11 -8.35
N ALA A 392 13.96 29.91 -7.75
CA ALA A 392 12.83 29.01 -7.92
C ALA A 392 11.55 29.66 -7.32
N ASP A 393 10.40 29.46 -7.97
CA ASP A 393 9.12 30.04 -7.50
C ASP A 393 8.58 29.27 -6.29
N PRO A 394 8.43 29.90 -5.08
CA PRO A 394 7.88 29.24 -3.90
C PRO A 394 6.40 28.82 -4.08
N ASN A 395 5.75 29.37 -5.10
CA ASN A 395 4.39 29.02 -5.51
C ASN A 395 4.35 28.05 -6.70
N ASP A 396 5.42 27.33 -6.98
CA ASP A 396 5.44 26.35 -8.06
C ASP A 396 4.48 25.18 -7.81
N SER A 397 4.17 24.45 -8.87
CA SER A 397 3.26 23.30 -8.85
C SER A 397 3.57 22.32 -9.99
N THR A 398 3.08 21.10 -9.88
CA THR A 398 3.19 20.09 -10.95
C THR A 398 2.35 20.49 -12.16
N HIS A 399 2.86 20.32 -13.39
CA HIS A 399 2.12 20.70 -14.60
C HIS A 399 1.30 19.57 -15.21
N LYS A 400 1.57 18.32 -14.84
CA LYS A 400 0.82 17.15 -15.29
C LYS A 400 0.45 16.28 -14.09
N GLN A 401 -0.57 15.45 -14.28
CA GLN A 401 -0.92 14.43 -13.32
C GLN A 401 0.22 13.42 -13.16
N ASP A 402 0.43 12.96 -11.94
CA ASP A 402 1.40 11.92 -11.64
C ASP A 402 1.08 10.59 -12.35
N GLN A 403 2.11 9.97 -12.93
CA GLN A 403 2.04 8.66 -13.58
C GLN A 403 2.72 7.55 -12.76
N THR A 404 3.23 7.86 -11.56
CA THR A 404 4.02 6.92 -10.76
C THR A 404 3.18 6.09 -9.78
N GLY A 405 1.90 6.40 -9.61
CA GLY A 405 1.02 5.69 -8.70
C GLY A 405 0.56 6.46 -7.49
N MET A 406 1.14 7.63 -7.25
CA MET A 406 0.86 8.46 -6.07
C MET A 406 -0.49 9.19 -6.12
N MET A 407 -1.18 9.14 -7.27
CA MET A 407 -2.47 9.82 -7.51
C MET A 407 -2.44 11.34 -7.29
N LEU A 408 -1.25 11.97 -7.37
CA LEU A 408 -1.12 13.42 -7.25
C LEU A 408 -1.69 14.10 -8.50
N PRO A 409 -2.67 15.02 -8.34
CA PRO A 409 -3.30 15.67 -9.47
C PRO A 409 -2.38 16.69 -10.16
N LYS A 410 -2.74 17.05 -11.39
CA LYS A 410 -2.13 18.19 -12.07
C LYS A 410 -2.30 19.47 -11.22
N GLY A 411 -1.24 20.27 -11.13
CA GLY A 411 -1.27 21.54 -10.41
C GLY A 411 -1.10 21.39 -8.89
N THR A 412 -0.62 20.24 -8.40
CA THR A 412 -0.30 20.06 -6.97
C THR A 412 0.80 21.05 -6.56
N PRO A 413 0.52 21.98 -5.62
CA PRO A 413 1.50 22.97 -5.16
C PRO A 413 2.67 22.33 -4.40
N VAL A 414 3.86 22.93 -4.46
CA VAL A 414 5.03 22.47 -3.67
C VAL A 414 4.77 22.46 -2.18
N VAL A 415 3.97 23.39 -1.66
CA VAL A 415 3.50 23.41 -0.25
C VAL A 415 2.70 22.14 0.07
N SER A 416 1.82 21.72 -0.84
CA SER A 416 1.04 20.50 -0.68
C SER A 416 1.91 19.24 -0.76
N LEU A 417 2.97 19.23 -1.59
CA LEU A 417 3.94 18.13 -1.62
C LEU A 417 4.66 18.01 -0.27
N CYS A 418 5.15 19.10 0.32
CA CYS A 418 5.76 19.05 1.64
C CYS A 418 4.79 18.49 2.70
N ALA A 419 3.52 18.93 2.69
CA ALA A 419 2.50 18.45 3.61
C ALA A 419 2.23 16.94 3.44
N THR A 420 2.14 16.46 2.20
CA THR A 420 1.93 15.03 1.86
C THR A 420 3.10 14.15 2.32
N PHE A 421 4.33 14.61 2.12
CA PHE A 421 5.53 13.83 2.41
C PHE A 421 6.07 14.03 3.84
N THR A 422 5.34 14.71 4.71
CA THR A 422 5.72 15.03 6.11
C THR A 422 7.02 15.83 6.23
N ASN A 423 7.32 16.64 5.23
CA ASN A 423 8.55 17.44 5.15
C ASN A 423 8.34 18.83 5.79
N ASN A 424 8.12 18.85 7.10
CA ASN A 424 7.63 20.01 7.84
C ASN A 424 8.65 21.17 7.88
N GLU A 425 9.95 20.90 7.98
CA GLU A 425 10.96 21.96 7.93
C GLU A 425 11.05 22.60 6.53
N ALA A 426 11.02 21.81 5.46
CA ALA A 426 10.94 22.32 4.09
C ALA A 426 9.64 23.13 3.85
N LEU A 427 8.53 22.71 4.46
CA LEU A 427 7.25 23.44 4.45
C LEU A 427 7.42 24.85 5.08
N LYS A 428 8.07 24.94 6.24
CA LYS A 428 8.36 26.23 6.91
C LYS A 428 9.22 27.14 6.03
N VAL A 429 10.25 26.60 5.36
CA VAL A 429 11.10 27.35 4.45
C VAL A 429 10.29 27.95 3.30
N LEU A 430 9.42 27.17 2.64
CA LEU A 430 8.55 27.63 1.57
C LEU A 430 7.60 28.75 2.03
N LEU A 431 6.95 28.57 3.19
CA LEU A 431 6.00 29.54 3.72
C LEU A 431 6.68 30.86 4.14
N ARG A 432 7.88 30.81 4.73
CA ARG A 432 8.72 32.00 4.99
C ARG A 432 9.13 32.71 3.71
N ALA A 433 9.32 31.98 2.61
CA ALA A 433 9.55 32.53 1.28
C ALA A 433 8.27 33.00 0.58
N ARG A 434 7.16 33.17 1.31
CA ARG A 434 5.85 33.66 0.84
C ARG A 434 5.13 32.70 -0.13
N ALA A 435 5.30 31.40 0.03
CA ALA A 435 4.39 30.44 -0.58
C ALA A 435 2.97 30.63 -0.01
N ASP A 436 1.96 30.50 -0.85
CA ASP A 436 0.55 30.64 -0.46
C ASP A 436 0.07 29.37 0.28
N PRO A 437 -0.27 29.45 1.61
CA PRO A 437 -0.74 28.31 2.39
C PRO A 437 -2.11 27.79 1.95
N ASN A 438 -2.84 28.55 1.12
CA ASN A 438 -4.17 28.23 0.60
C ASN A 438 -4.15 27.87 -0.90
N LYS A 439 -2.96 27.76 -1.52
CA LYS A 439 -2.84 27.48 -2.95
C LYS A 439 -3.51 26.16 -3.30
N ARG A 440 -4.41 26.21 -4.27
CA ARG A 440 -5.23 25.08 -4.70
C ARG A 440 -4.59 24.30 -5.83
N ASP A 441 -4.74 22.98 -5.84
CA ASP A 441 -4.39 22.16 -7.01
C ASP A 441 -5.28 22.47 -8.23
N GLY A 442 -4.86 22.01 -9.39
CA GLY A 442 -5.51 22.31 -10.68
C GLY A 442 -6.72 21.42 -11.00
N MET A 443 -7.03 20.39 -10.20
CA MET A 443 -8.08 19.41 -10.51
C MET A 443 -9.17 19.38 -9.45
N SER A 444 -8.80 19.04 -8.23
CA SER A 444 -9.76 18.91 -7.11
C SER A 444 -9.97 20.20 -6.34
N ARG A 445 -9.22 21.26 -6.67
CA ARG A 445 -9.23 22.53 -5.94
C ARG A 445 -8.88 22.36 -4.47
N SER A 446 -8.12 21.33 -4.14
CA SER A 446 -7.70 20.99 -2.79
C SER A 446 -6.56 21.89 -2.32
N THR A 447 -6.63 22.29 -1.04
CA THR A 447 -5.64 23.14 -0.36
C THR A 447 -4.55 22.28 0.30
N PRO A 448 -3.42 22.86 0.75
CA PRO A 448 -2.40 22.11 1.50
C PRO A 448 -2.94 21.40 2.75
N LEU A 449 -3.94 21.98 3.45
CA LEU A 449 -4.60 21.32 4.58
C LEU A 449 -5.31 20.00 4.19
N PHE A 450 -5.85 19.91 2.98
CA PHE A 450 -6.39 18.65 2.47
C PHE A 450 -5.29 17.59 2.35
N TYR A 451 -4.09 17.98 1.91
CA TYR A 451 -2.98 17.06 1.71
C TYR A 451 -2.34 16.57 3.02
N THR A 452 -2.51 17.28 4.16
CA THR A 452 -2.09 16.78 5.48
C THR A 452 -2.81 15.49 5.87
N ALA A 453 -4.04 15.31 5.37
CA ALA A 453 -4.84 14.13 5.62
C ALA A 453 -4.25 12.84 5.02
N SER A 454 -3.52 12.92 3.91
CA SER A 454 -2.95 11.73 3.26
C SER A 454 -1.80 11.08 4.03
N SER A 455 -1.20 11.79 4.98
CA SER A 455 -0.03 11.35 5.75
C SER A 455 -0.20 11.44 7.27
N ASP A 456 -1.40 11.72 7.74
CA ASP A 456 -1.71 12.00 9.15
C ASP A 456 -0.75 13.04 9.77
N ASN A 457 -0.40 14.09 8.99
CA ASN A 457 0.61 15.10 9.32
C ASN A 457 0.02 16.24 10.16
N VAL A 458 -0.08 16.03 11.47
CA VAL A 458 -0.64 17.01 12.42
C VAL A 458 0.21 18.27 12.52
N GLU A 459 1.55 18.13 12.53
CA GLU A 459 2.47 19.25 12.64
C GLU A 459 2.31 20.22 11.45
N ALA A 460 2.09 19.70 10.25
CA ALA A 460 1.82 20.56 9.09
C ALA A 460 0.54 21.39 9.25
N ILE A 461 -0.48 20.90 9.99
CA ILE A 461 -1.68 21.70 10.28
C ILE A 461 -1.29 22.94 11.08
N ASP A 462 -0.53 22.77 12.18
CA ASP A 462 -0.12 23.89 13.03
C ASP A 462 0.72 24.91 12.24
N ILE A 463 1.66 24.42 11.43
CA ILE A 463 2.49 25.26 10.56
C ILE A 463 1.61 26.03 9.56
N LEU A 464 0.73 25.36 8.83
CA LEU A 464 -0.12 25.99 7.83
C LEU A 464 -1.07 27.02 8.47
N MET A 465 -1.64 26.73 9.63
CA MET A 465 -2.50 27.65 10.38
C MET A 465 -1.74 28.89 10.86
N GLU A 466 -0.50 28.74 11.33
CA GLU A 466 0.38 29.86 11.71
C GLU A 466 0.60 30.82 10.54
N PHE A 467 0.70 30.32 9.32
CA PHE A 467 0.89 31.10 8.10
C PHE A 467 -0.43 31.50 7.41
N GLY A 468 -1.58 31.29 8.03
CA GLY A 468 -2.89 31.80 7.57
C GLY A 468 -3.63 30.83 6.62
N ALA A 469 -3.46 29.52 6.78
CA ALA A 469 -4.33 28.55 6.10
C ALA A 469 -5.77 28.65 6.64
N ASP A 470 -6.75 28.54 5.73
CA ASP A 470 -8.16 28.56 6.05
C ASP A 470 -8.75 27.13 6.04
N PRO A 471 -9.13 26.56 7.21
CA PRO A 471 -9.66 25.21 7.31
C PRO A 471 -11.07 25.05 6.74
N GLN A 472 -11.78 26.16 6.47
CA GLN A 472 -13.14 26.16 5.93
C GLN A 472 -13.19 26.19 4.40
N LEU A 473 -12.03 26.27 3.73
CA LEU A 473 -11.98 26.27 2.28
C LEU A 473 -12.50 24.95 1.71
N LYS A 474 -13.55 25.05 0.91
CA LYS A 474 -14.18 23.89 0.28
C LYS A 474 -13.40 23.39 -0.94
N HIS A 475 -13.33 22.09 -1.06
CA HIS A 475 -12.74 21.38 -2.18
C HIS A 475 -13.80 21.04 -3.24
N GLN A 476 -13.34 20.53 -4.39
CA GLN A 476 -14.20 19.97 -5.43
C GLN A 476 -14.01 18.44 -5.55
N ALA A 477 -13.38 17.82 -4.55
CA ALA A 477 -13.30 16.38 -4.38
C ALA A 477 -14.63 15.80 -3.87
N PHE A 478 -14.65 14.52 -3.51
CA PHE A 478 -15.83 13.87 -2.96
C PHE A 478 -16.17 14.31 -1.53
N ALA A 479 -15.19 14.84 -0.80
CA ALA A 479 -15.34 15.47 0.51
C ALA A 479 -15.24 16.99 0.36
N ASP A 480 -16.05 17.74 1.10
CA ASP A 480 -16.13 19.20 0.97
C ASP A 480 -15.00 19.93 1.71
N VAL A 481 -14.52 19.40 2.83
CA VAL A 481 -13.51 20.03 3.69
C VAL A 481 -12.42 19.05 4.13
N ALA A 482 -11.30 19.57 4.62
CA ALA A 482 -10.14 18.76 5.05
C ALA A 482 -10.50 17.72 6.14
N LEU A 483 -11.41 18.06 7.08
CA LEU A 483 -11.86 17.15 8.14
C LEU A 483 -12.56 15.89 7.58
N GLU A 484 -13.42 16.05 6.58
CA GLU A 484 -14.10 14.92 5.93
C GLU A 484 -13.12 14.04 5.19
N THR A 485 -12.13 14.67 4.52
CA THR A 485 -11.06 13.94 3.85
C THR A 485 -10.20 13.14 4.83
N ALA A 486 -9.82 13.76 5.96
CA ALA A 486 -9.06 13.10 7.00
C ALA A 486 -9.80 11.88 7.57
N SER A 487 -11.13 12.03 7.79
CA SER A 487 -11.98 10.92 8.21
C SER A 487 -12.02 9.81 7.16
N ALA A 488 -12.15 10.14 5.88
CA ALA A 488 -12.21 9.19 4.78
C ALA A 488 -10.90 8.41 4.57
N LEU A 489 -9.75 9.03 4.82
CA LEU A 489 -8.43 8.43 4.66
C LEU A 489 -7.89 7.77 5.95
N GLY A 490 -8.62 7.84 7.06
CA GLY A 490 -8.22 7.19 8.32
C GLY A 490 -7.20 7.97 9.14
N SER A 491 -6.98 9.24 8.84
CA SER A 491 -5.98 10.10 9.47
C SER A 491 -6.46 10.59 10.84
N ARG A 492 -6.39 9.70 11.83
CA ARG A 492 -6.95 9.90 13.16
C ARG A 492 -6.41 11.15 13.86
N ARG A 493 -5.09 11.32 13.88
CA ARG A 493 -4.45 12.46 14.58
C ARG A 493 -4.82 13.80 13.94
N VAL A 494 -4.93 13.83 12.61
CA VAL A 494 -5.41 15.00 11.85
C VAL A 494 -6.88 15.26 12.15
N VAL A 495 -7.73 14.23 12.24
CA VAL A 495 -9.15 14.37 12.63
C VAL A 495 -9.27 14.96 14.04
N GLU A 496 -8.55 14.42 15.03
CA GLU A 496 -8.52 14.93 16.41
C GLU A 496 -8.12 16.41 16.45
N LYS A 497 -7.12 16.80 15.65
CA LYS A 497 -6.67 18.19 15.58
C LYS A 497 -7.71 19.11 14.91
N LEU A 498 -8.26 18.68 13.77
CA LEU A 498 -9.23 19.50 13.03
C LEU A 498 -10.56 19.64 13.78
N LEU A 499 -10.99 18.65 14.56
CA LEU A 499 -12.18 18.74 15.43
C LEU A 499 -12.05 19.82 16.52
N GLN A 500 -10.85 20.26 16.88
CA GLN A 500 -10.64 21.37 17.82
C GLN A 500 -10.91 22.74 17.19
N ILE A 501 -10.82 22.85 15.87
CA ILE A 501 -10.92 24.12 15.14
C ILE A 501 -12.07 24.16 14.13
N THR A 502 -12.73 23.02 13.89
CA THR A 502 -13.79 22.87 12.89
C THR A 502 -14.93 22.05 13.49
N PRO A 503 -16.21 22.49 13.39
CA PRO A 503 -17.33 21.69 13.87
C PRO A 503 -17.46 20.39 13.04
N PRO A 504 -17.88 19.27 13.67
CA PRO A 504 -18.09 18.02 12.97
C PRO A 504 -19.24 18.14 11.95
N SER A 505 -19.03 17.60 10.74
CA SER A 505 -20.11 17.44 9.77
C SER A 505 -20.94 16.18 10.08
N PRO A 506 -22.24 16.14 9.68
CA PRO A 506 -23.12 15.02 10.00
C PRO A 506 -22.62 13.67 9.47
N HIS A 507 -21.87 13.67 8.37
CA HIS A 507 -21.48 12.46 7.65
C HIS A 507 -20.04 11.97 7.91
N LEU A 508 -19.36 12.46 8.96
CA LEU A 508 -17.97 12.07 9.24
C LEU A 508 -17.78 10.56 9.43
N LEU A 509 -18.69 9.90 10.17
CA LEU A 509 -18.65 8.43 10.33
C LEU A 509 -18.87 7.70 9.01
N HIS A 510 -19.74 8.23 8.13
CA HIS A 510 -19.94 7.63 6.82
C HIS A 510 -18.66 7.73 5.98
N PHE A 511 -18.02 8.89 5.93
CA PHE A 511 -16.74 9.05 5.23
C PHE A 511 -15.67 8.12 5.79
N ALA A 512 -15.56 8.00 7.12
CA ALA A 512 -14.60 7.11 7.77
C ALA A 512 -14.77 5.66 7.35
N VAL A 513 -16.01 5.15 7.19
CA VAL A 513 -16.26 3.74 6.87
C VAL A 513 -16.53 3.46 5.39
N MET A 514 -16.66 4.48 4.55
CA MET A 514 -16.91 4.32 3.10
C MET A 514 -15.64 4.11 2.29
N VAL A 515 -14.54 4.70 2.71
CA VAL A 515 -13.30 4.78 1.94
C VAL A 515 -12.24 3.88 2.59
N ASP A 516 -11.10 4.41 2.97
CA ASP A 516 -10.00 3.63 3.55
C ASP A 516 -9.87 3.87 5.07
N GLY A 517 -10.77 4.70 5.64
CA GLY A 517 -10.70 5.19 7.01
C GLY A 517 -10.94 4.15 8.09
N GLY A 518 -11.90 3.28 7.96
CA GLY A 518 -12.42 2.27 8.91
C GLY A 518 -11.58 1.81 10.12
N HIS A 519 -10.63 2.63 10.55
CA HIS A 519 -9.75 2.34 11.69
C HIS A 519 -10.55 2.41 13.00
N PRO A 520 -10.55 1.36 13.85
CA PRO A 520 -11.36 1.31 15.08
C PRO A 520 -11.17 2.52 15.99
N ARG A 521 -9.92 2.94 16.20
CA ARG A 521 -9.60 4.11 17.03
C ARG A 521 -10.14 5.42 16.45
N LEU A 522 -10.17 5.58 15.11
CA LEU A 522 -10.77 6.77 14.49
C LEU A 522 -12.29 6.76 14.69
N VAL A 523 -12.93 5.62 14.45
CA VAL A 523 -14.40 5.48 14.66
C VAL A 523 -14.75 5.81 16.11
N GLN A 524 -13.96 5.32 17.08
CA GLN A 524 -14.13 5.66 18.50
C GLN A 524 -13.96 7.16 18.75
N THR A 525 -12.92 7.81 18.20
CA THR A 525 -12.71 9.28 18.32
C THR A 525 -13.93 10.06 17.80
N LEU A 526 -14.52 9.63 16.67
CA LEU A 526 -15.71 10.30 16.12
C LEU A 526 -16.95 10.08 16.99
N ILE A 527 -17.12 8.88 17.57
CA ILE A 527 -18.20 8.58 18.52
C ILE A 527 -18.06 9.46 19.78
N ASP A 528 -16.85 9.56 20.33
CA ASP A 528 -16.55 10.40 21.51
C ASP A 528 -16.81 11.88 21.24
N SER A 529 -16.67 12.30 19.97
CA SER A 529 -17.01 13.65 19.50
C SER A 529 -18.52 13.86 19.28
N LYS A 530 -19.35 12.89 19.72
CA LYS A 530 -20.82 12.93 19.68
C LYS A 530 -21.42 13.01 18.27
N VAL A 531 -20.72 12.48 17.27
CA VAL A 531 -21.29 12.27 15.94
C VAL A 531 -22.39 11.19 16.03
N ASN A 532 -23.51 11.39 15.34
CA ASN A 532 -24.63 10.45 15.38
C ASN A 532 -24.26 9.11 14.72
N ILE A 533 -24.17 8.04 15.50
CA ILE A 533 -23.82 6.69 15.06
C ILE A 533 -24.88 6.03 14.16
N ASN A 534 -26.11 6.52 14.18
CA ASN A 534 -27.24 6.01 13.40
C ASN A 534 -27.70 7.00 12.33
N GLU A 535 -26.88 7.99 11.98
CA GLU A 535 -27.20 8.95 10.92
C GLU A 535 -27.46 8.23 9.61
N GLU A 536 -28.51 8.61 8.91
CA GLU A 536 -28.82 8.10 7.59
C GLU A 536 -28.13 8.96 6.53
N TYR A 537 -27.37 8.32 5.65
CA TYR A 537 -26.61 9.03 4.62
C TYR A 537 -27.54 9.66 3.57
N ALA A 538 -27.46 10.97 3.46
CA ALA A 538 -28.16 11.74 2.43
C ALA A 538 -27.25 12.87 1.96
N PRO A 539 -26.67 12.82 0.75
CA PRO A 539 -25.83 13.89 0.23
C PRO A 539 -26.57 15.24 0.28
N ALA A 540 -26.06 16.17 1.08
CA ALA A 540 -26.62 17.49 1.32
C ALA A 540 -25.58 18.59 1.03
N GLY A 541 -26.03 19.84 0.89
CA GLY A 541 -25.14 20.98 0.65
C GLY A 541 -24.88 21.32 -0.83
N PRO A 542 -24.04 22.34 -1.11
CA PRO A 542 -23.78 22.85 -2.46
C PRO A 542 -23.17 21.84 -3.42
N SER A 543 -22.35 20.93 -2.92
CA SER A 543 -21.68 19.87 -3.70
C SER A 543 -22.57 18.65 -3.96
N ALA A 544 -23.71 18.54 -3.29
CA ALA A 544 -24.60 17.37 -3.33
C ALA A 544 -25.01 16.95 -4.76
N TRP A 545 -25.17 17.89 -5.69
CA TRP A 545 -25.55 17.57 -7.06
C TRP A 545 -24.46 16.76 -7.79
N ARG A 546 -23.16 17.06 -7.53
CA ARG A 546 -22.03 16.31 -8.10
C ARG A 546 -21.99 14.90 -7.55
N MET A 547 -22.13 14.75 -6.23
CA MET A 547 -22.20 13.46 -5.58
C MET A 547 -23.40 12.64 -6.04
N LYS A 548 -24.58 13.28 -6.19
CA LYS A 548 -25.78 12.61 -6.75
C LYS A 548 -25.53 12.12 -8.16
N LEU A 549 -24.93 12.95 -9.03
CA LEU A 549 -24.58 12.56 -10.40
C LEU A 549 -23.58 11.40 -10.41
N LEU A 550 -22.54 11.47 -9.58
CA LEU A 550 -21.54 10.42 -9.43
C LEU A 550 -22.19 9.11 -8.96
N TYR A 551 -23.02 9.16 -7.92
CA TYR A 551 -23.74 7.98 -7.44
C TYR A 551 -24.71 7.41 -8.47
N HIS A 552 -25.39 8.23 -9.26
CA HIS A 552 -26.23 7.71 -10.36
C HIS A 552 -25.42 7.00 -11.43
N PHE A 553 -24.27 7.56 -11.84
CA PHE A 553 -23.36 6.93 -12.79
C PHE A 553 -22.85 5.57 -12.28
N PHE A 554 -22.35 5.51 -11.05
CA PHE A 554 -21.85 4.27 -10.47
C PHE A 554 -22.96 3.27 -10.10
N THR A 555 -24.17 3.74 -9.83
CA THR A 555 -25.36 2.87 -9.69
C THR A 555 -25.68 2.18 -11.01
N ALA A 556 -25.66 2.90 -12.13
CA ALA A 556 -25.82 2.32 -13.45
C ALA A 556 -24.69 1.32 -13.77
N LYS A 557 -23.43 1.71 -13.48
CA LYS A 557 -22.27 0.81 -13.63
C LYS A 557 -22.39 -0.45 -12.76
N HIS A 558 -22.93 -0.35 -11.55
CA HIS A 558 -23.18 -1.51 -10.68
C HIS A 558 -24.11 -2.53 -11.32
N ILE A 559 -25.20 -2.05 -11.94
CA ILE A 559 -26.20 -2.89 -12.59
C ILE A 559 -25.64 -3.54 -13.88
N ILE A 560 -24.87 -2.77 -14.67
CA ILE A 560 -24.43 -3.20 -16.01
C ILE A 560 -23.10 -3.98 -15.92
N CYS A 561 -22.11 -3.49 -15.18
CA CYS A 561 -20.73 -3.98 -15.17
C CYS A 561 -20.39 -4.82 -13.93
N GLY A 562 -21.37 -5.11 -13.06
CA GLY A 562 -21.18 -5.85 -11.81
C GLY A 562 -20.61 -4.99 -10.66
N ALA A 563 -20.58 -5.61 -9.48
CA ALA A 563 -20.25 -4.95 -8.23
C ALA A 563 -18.76 -4.57 -8.12
N SER A 564 -18.50 -3.42 -7.53
CA SER A 564 -17.23 -3.00 -6.93
C SER A 564 -17.56 -2.33 -5.59
N ILE A 565 -16.59 -2.07 -4.75
CA ILE A 565 -16.82 -1.37 -3.48
C ILE A 565 -17.57 -0.05 -3.76
N PHE A 566 -17.03 0.79 -4.64
CA PHE A 566 -17.64 2.09 -4.94
C PHE A 566 -19.02 1.98 -5.60
N SER A 567 -19.19 1.07 -6.54
CA SER A 567 -20.49 0.90 -7.18
C SER A 567 -21.55 0.31 -6.23
N SER A 568 -21.17 -0.57 -5.31
CA SER A 568 -22.05 -1.11 -4.26
C SER A 568 -22.47 -0.02 -3.26
N ILE A 569 -21.51 0.79 -2.79
CA ILE A 569 -21.81 1.96 -1.96
C ILE A 569 -22.74 2.90 -2.71
N SER A 570 -22.45 3.22 -3.99
CA SER A 570 -23.29 4.09 -4.81
C SER A 570 -24.71 3.56 -4.99
N TYR A 571 -24.86 2.24 -5.10
CA TYR A 571 -26.15 1.57 -5.24
C TYR A 571 -26.97 1.59 -3.94
N HIS A 572 -26.30 1.49 -2.78
CA HIS A 572 -26.92 1.34 -1.47
C HIS A 572 -26.86 2.58 -0.57
N HIS A 573 -26.22 3.68 -1.00
CA HIS A 573 -25.88 4.83 -0.15
C HIS A 573 -27.08 5.51 0.52
N ARG A 574 -28.22 5.61 -0.16
CA ARG A 574 -29.35 6.42 0.32
C ARG A 574 -30.00 5.78 1.56
N GLY A 575 -30.02 6.51 2.68
CA GLY A 575 -30.51 6.01 3.96
C GLY A 575 -29.61 4.96 4.60
N ALA A 576 -28.38 4.78 4.09
CA ALA A 576 -27.43 3.86 4.72
C ALA A 576 -26.86 4.46 6.01
N THR A 577 -26.77 3.65 7.06
CA THR A 577 -26.10 4.02 8.32
C THR A 577 -24.59 3.73 8.24
N PRO A 578 -23.75 4.31 9.13
CA PRO A 578 -22.33 3.97 9.20
C PRO A 578 -22.09 2.44 9.36
N LEU A 579 -22.92 1.77 10.16
CA LEU A 579 -22.82 0.31 10.34
C LEU A 579 -23.08 -0.46 9.03
N MET A 580 -24.06 -0.07 8.22
CA MET A 580 -24.31 -0.70 6.92
C MET A 580 -23.12 -0.52 5.98
N LEU A 581 -22.57 0.70 5.94
CA LEU A 581 -21.44 1.01 5.06
C LEU A 581 -20.15 0.31 5.50
N SER A 582 -19.92 0.13 6.81
CA SER A 582 -18.76 -0.62 7.31
C SER A 582 -18.74 -2.07 6.83
N PHE A 583 -19.90 -2.72 6.75
CA PHE A 583 -19.99 -4.07 6.18
C PHE A 583 -19.82 -4.08 4.66
N LEU A 584 -20.39 -3.10 3.95
CA LEU A 584 -20.23 -2.98 2.48
C LEU A 584 -18.77 -2.74 2.06
N SER A 585 -18.01 -2.02 2.88
CA SER A 585 -16.61 -1.69 2.61
C SER A 585 -15.62 -2.71 3.20
N GLY A 586 -16.11 -3.72 3.97
CA GLY A 586 -15.26 -4.71 4.65
C GLY A 586 -14.51 -4.18 5.87
N HIS A 587 -14.96 -3.06 6.45
CA HIS A 587 -14.39 -2.50 7.68
C HIS A 587 -14.98 -3.17 8.92
N PHE A 588 -14.77 -4.49 9.06
CA PHE A 588 -15.38 -5.29 10.13
C PHE A 588 -14.97 -4.84 11.53
N ALA A 589 -13.71 -4.42 11.72
CA ALA A 589 -13.26 -3.88 13.00
C ALA A 589 -13.95 -2.55 13.37
N ALA A 590 -14.29 -1.70 12.39
CA ALA A 590 -15.11 -0.52 12.62
C ALA A 590 -16.56 -0.88 12.96
N ALA A 591 -17.11 -1.93 12.30
CA ALA A 591 -18.45 -2.43 12.61
C ALA A 591 -18.55 -2.91 14.07
N GLU A 592 -17.51 -3.55 14.60
CA GLU A 592 -17.43 -3.98 15.99
C GLU A 592 -17.54 -2.79 16.95
N VAL A 593 -16.75 -1.72 16.72
CA VAL A 593 -16.80 -0.50 17.54
C VAL A 593 -18.18 0.17 17.47
N LEU A 594 -18.79 0.23 16.28
CA LEU A 594 -20.13 0.79 16.12
C LEU A 594 -21.20 -0.02 16.87
N LEU A 595 -21.09 -1.35 16.88
CA LEU A 595 -21.98 -2.23 17.64
C LEU A 595 -21.78 -2.08 19.15
N ASP A 596 -20.52 -1.91 19.62
CA ASP A 596 -20.21 -1.62 21.03
C ASP A 596 -20.82 -0.30 21.49
N ALA A 597 -20.84 0.70 20.60
CA ALA A 597 -21.47 1.99 20.85
C ALA A 597 -23.01 1.96 20.75
N GLY A 598 -23.62 0.82 20.45
CA GLY A 598 -25.09 0.65 20.38
C GLY A 598 -25.69 1.04 19.03
N ALA A 599 -24.98 0.88 17.92
CA ALA A 599 -25.54 1.10 16.58
C ALA A 599 -26.76 0.19 16.32
N ARG A 600 -27.82 0.76 15.74
CA ARG A 600 -29.09 0.07 15.50
C ARG A 600 -29.00 -0.84 14.28
N ILE A 601 -29.09 -2.15 14.49
CA ILE A 601 -28.95 -3.16 13.44
C ILE A 601 -30.17 -3.31 12.53
N HIS A 602 -31.35 -2.89 12.99
CA HIS A 602 -32.64 -3.10 12.30
C HIS A 602 -33.04 -1.94 11.37
N LEU A 603 -32.29 -0.84 11.36
CA LEU A 603 -32.53 0.24 10.41
C LEU A 603 -32.37 -0.27 8.98
N GLN A 604 -33.19 0.27 8.06
CA GLN A 604 -33.17 -0.12 6.66
C GLN A 604 -32.79 1.08 5.79
N ASN A 605 -31.94 0.84 4.80
CA ASN A 605 -31.69 1.84 3.76
C ASN A 605 -32.88 1.96 2.80
N SER A 606 -32.81 2.88 1.83
CA SER A 606 -33.87 3.10 0.84
C SER A 606 -34.21 1.88 -0.04
N ARG A 607 -33.45 0.78 0.04
CA ARG A 607 -33.69 -0.50 -0.65
C ARG A 607 -34.14 -1.61 0.29
N GLY A 608 -34.54 -1.27 1.52
CA GLY A 608 -35.01 -2.22 2.52
C GLY A 608 -33.93 -3.14 3.09
N ARG A 609 -32.64 -2.84 2.88
CA ARG A 609 -31.52 -3.64 3.38
C ARG A 609 -31.06 -3.15 4.75
N THR A 610 -30.81 -4.10 5.65
CA THR A 610 -30.28 -3.87 7.00
C THR A 610 -28.77 -4.07 7.05
N ALA A 611 -28.14 -3.69 8.17
CA ALA A 611 -26.74 -3.99 8.43
C ALA A 611 -26.44 -5.50 8.43
N LEU A 612 -27.38 -6.33 8.93
CA LEU A 612 -27.23 -7.78 8.93
C LEU A 612 -27.21 -8.38 7.51
N ASP A 613 -28.03 -7.86 6.59
CA ASP A 613 -28.02 -8.30 5.18
C ASP A 613 -26.62 -8.10 4.56
N PHE A 614 -25.97 -6.97 4.83
CA PHE A 614 -24.63 -6.69 4.33
C PHE A 614 -23.54 -7.49 5.05
N ALA A 615 -23.69 -7.74 6.34
CA ALA A 615 -22.78 -8.59 7.10
C ALA A 615 -22.76 -10.02 6.56
N ILE A 616 -23.93 -10.59 6.28
CA ILE A 616 -24.06 -11.94 5.71
C ILE A 616 -23.47 -11.97 4.28
N ALA A 617 -23.83 -10.99 3.43
CA ALA A 617 -23.38 -10.95 2.03
C ALA A 617 -21.86 -10.81 1.90
N ASN A 618 -21.18 -10.17 2.85
CA ASN A 618 -19.73 -9.98 2.86
C ASN A 618 -18.99 -10.96 3.80
N CYS A 619 -19.65 -12.04 4.24
CA CYS A 619 -19.08 -13.04 5.17
C CYS A 619 -18.32 -12.39 6.33
N ALA A 620 -19.02 -11.52 7.07
CA ALA A 620 -18.47 -10.91 8.28
C ALA A 620 -18.06 -12.01 9.27
N PRO A 621 -17.10 -11.74 10.18
CA PRO A 621 -16.66 -12.68 11.20
C PRO A 621 -17.84 -13.28 11.97
N ALA A 622 -17.75 -14.58 12.28
CA ALA A 622 -18.83 -15.31 12.96
C ALA A 622 -19.23 -14.67 14.30
N SER A 623 -18.27 -14.12 15.04
CA SER A 623 -18.49 -13.36 16.28
C SER A 623 -19.43 -12.16 16.08
N LEU A 624 -19.23 -11.40 15.02
CA LEU A 624 -20.09 -10.26 14.68
C LEU A 624 -21.49 -10.70 14.25
N LEU A 625 -21.60 -11.76 13.44
CA LEU A 625 -22.89 -12.30 13.01
C LEU A 625 -23.69 -12.84 14.20
N GLN A 626 -23.06 -13.61 15.11
CA GLN A 626 -23.68 -14.13 16.33
C GLN A 626 -24.19 -13.01 17.23
N ARG A 627 -23.37 -11.96 17.41
CA ARG A 627 -23.74 -10.79 18.18
C ARG A 627 -24.96 -10.06 17.60
N MET A 628 -25.02 -9.89 16.28
CA MET A 628 -26.14 -9.23 15.59
C MET A 628 -27.42 -10.07 15.60
N GLN A 629 -27.32 -11.39 15.59
CA GLN A 629 -28.48 -12.30 15.62
C GLN A 629 -29.01 -12.56 17.04
N GLY A 630 -28.29 -12.13 18.09
CA GLY A 630 -28.67 -12.38 19.48
C GLY A 630 -28.62 -13.87 19.88
N ILE A 631 -27.90 -14.70 19.12
CA ILE A 631 -27.78 -16.14 19.32
C ILE A 631 -26.54 -16.39 20.16
N GLN A 632 -26.72 -16.98 21.34
CA GLN A 632 -25.63 -17.60 22.11
C GLN A 632 -25.00 -18.71 21.25
N ALA A 633 -23.67 -18.69 21.16
CA ALA A 633 -22.84 -19.53 20.31
C ALA A 633 -23.43 -20.93 20.04
N LEU A 634 -23.88 -21.17 18.80
CA LEU A 634 -24.09 -22.52 18.30
C LEU A 634 -22.73 -23.20 18.03
N PRO A 635 -22.60 -24.52 18.28
CA PRO A 635 -21.34 -25.21 17.97
C PRO A 635 -21.02 -25.12 16.49
N ARG A 636 -19.73 -24.91 16.17
CA ARG A 636 -19.14 -24.57 14.87
C ARG A 636 -19.41 -25.54 13.70
N THR A 637 -20.23 -26.55 13.87
CA THR A 637 -20.42 -27.68 12.93
C THR A 637 -21.54 -27.50 11.90
N GLU A 638 -22.37 -26.46 11.96
CA GLU A 638 -23.57 -26.37 11.10
C GLU A 638 -23.74 -25.09 10.28
N LEU A 639 -22.71 -24.27 10.08
CA LEU A 639 -22.77 -23.22 9.08
C LEU A 639 -22.42 -23.81 7.70
N SER A 640 -23.39 -24.46 7.09
CA SER A 640 -23.35 -24.74 5.65
C SER A 640 -23.12 -23.43 4.89
N THR A 641 -22.16 -23.46 3.98
CA THR A 641 -21.79 -22.38 3.03
C THR A 641 -23.01 -21.54 2.62
N PRO A 642 -22.99 -20.20 2.84
CA PRO A 642 -24.00 -19.35 2.25
C PRO A 642 -23.83 -19.43 0.74
N ARG A 643 -24.82 -19.97 0.04
CA ARG A 643 -24.93 -19.81 -1.41
C ARG A 643 -24.92 -18.31 -1.69
N CYS A 644 -23.94 -17.86 -2.48
CA CYS A 644 -24.02 -16.55 -3.12
C CYS A 644 -25.43 -16.39 -3.66
N LEU A 645 -26.11 -15.31 -3.26
CA LEU A 645 -27.43 -14.99 -3.80
C LEU A 645 -27.29 -14.93 -5.33
N GLU A 646 -27.73 -16.00 -6.01
CA GLU A 646 -27.95 -15.99 -7.44
C GLU A 646 -28.98 -14.90 -7.74
N PHE A 647 -28.62 -13.98 -8.59
CA PHE A 647 -29.54 -12.99 -9.13
C PHE A 647 -30.51 -13.71 -10.07
N GLU A 648 -31.62 -14.20 -9.58
CA GLU A 648 -32.76 -14.55 -10.40
C GLU A 648 -33.43 -13.26 -10.86
N GLY A 649 -33.45 -13.03 -12.17
CA GLY A 649 -34.31 -12.02 -12.72
C GLY A 649 -33.91 -11.25 -13.98
N LEU A 650 -32.99 -11.75 -14.80
CA LEU A 650 -32.83 -11.23 -16.16
C LEU A 650 -32.83 -12.40 -17.16
N ALA A 651 -33.63 -12.28 -18.21
CA ALA A 651 -33.69 -13.29 -19.27
C ALA A 651 -32.33 -13.46 -19.94
N PRO A 652 -31.91 -14.69 -20.29
CA PRO A 652 -30.59 -14.99 -20.86
C PRO A 652 -30.23 -14.16 -22.12
N GLU A 653 -31.21 -13.78 -22.89
CA GLU A 653 -31.08 -13.00 -24.13
C GLU A 653 -30.60 -11.54 -23.88
N ILE A 654 -30.91 -10.98 -22.71
CA ILE A 654 -30.45 -9.62 -22.32
C ILE A 654 -29.01 -9.66 -21.84
N GLN A 655 -28.58 -10.77 -21.22
CA GLN A 655 -27.23 -10.96 -20.75
C GLN A 655 -26.20 -11.09 -21.89
N GLU A 656 -26.60 -11.68 -23.00
CA GLU A 656 -25.77 -11.87 -24.19
C GLU A 656 -25.60 -10.56 -24.99
N GLN A 657 -26.66 -9.75 -25.15
CA GLN A 657 -26.59 -8.42 -25.76
C GLN A 657 -25.72 -7.42 -24.94
N ILE A 658 -25.78 -7.48 -23.62
CA ILE A 658 -24.97 -6.61 -22.74
C ILE A 658 -23.50 -6.96 -22.84
N ASN A 659 -23.13 -8.23 -23.01
CA ASN A 659 -21.73 -8.66 -23.14
C ASN A 659 -21.11 -8.21 -24.49
N GLU A 660 -21.85 -8.11 -25.55
CA GLU A 660 -21.37 -7.61 -26.85
C GLU A 660 -21.20 -6.09 -26.88
N GLU A 661 -22.03 -5.32 -26.19
CA GLU A 661 -21.89 -3.85 -26.11
C GLU A 661 -20.79 -3.38 -25.12
N CYS A 662 -20.47 -4.15 -24.08
CA CYS A 662 -19.38 -3.82 -23.16
C CYS A 662 -17.98 -3.90 -23.77
N ILE A 663 -17.78 -4.59 -24.90
CA ILE A 663 -16.48 -4.69 -25.60
C ILE A 663 -16.16 -3.38 -26.36
N THR A 664 -17.14 -2.54 -26.63
CA THR A 664 -16.98 -1.30 -27.41
C THR A 664 -16.81 -0.02 -26.59
N CYS A 665 -16.91 -0.07 -25.26
CA CYS A 665 -16.74 1.08 -24.37
C CYS A 665 -15.38 1.08 -23.65
N SER A 666 -14.29 0.87 -24.40
CA SER A 666 -12.92 1.15 -23.93
C SER A 666 -12.51 2.54 -24.42
N PHE A 667 -12.79 3.57 -23.63
CA PHE A 667 -12.15 4.88 -23.71
C PHE A 667 -11.90 5.44 -22.32
#